data_baafc0b29e1c24278e0cfbffa5a26753
#
_entry.id   baafc0b29e1c24278e0cfbffa5a26753
#
_cell.length_a   1.000
_cell.length_b   1.000
_cell.length_c   1.000
_cell.angle_alpha   90.00
_cell.angle_beta   90.00
_cell.angle_gamma   90.00
#
_symmetry.space_group_name_H-M   'P 1'
#
loop_
_entity.id
_entity.type
_entity.pdbx_description
1 polymer ?
#
loop_
_entity_poly.entity_id
_entity_poly.type
_entity_poly.pdbx_seq_one_letter_code
_entity_poly.pdbx_strand_id
1 'polypeptide(L)'
;MPNYFDRSHVRMSDVLFLFFAVGLVVFMASCAGEDSGVEDNSHQKMINLLAETSKKIEQDPNFMYASEAKLHFCDSLLAITTDPAQIQQLKFRKAGILLEFGKEASAVALYEEMAPTLSPQQAGSQTFYIAMGTAYVRLAERTNCVLGHNADACTLPFKGLGIHQDKAPSRKAIDAFALALEADPGNYDARWLINIAYMTLGEYPNGVPAAFLIPGMDAVKDRINPFISMAPDLGIASDNCSGGSLVEDFNNDGLLDIITSSWHLTDPMFYYQNKGDGTFEDRSKASGLSDFTGGLNMTTTDYNNDGFVDVFVLRGGWLATNEAGKQPNSLLRNNGDGTFTDVTIDAGLLSFKPTQTATWNDFNLDGWLDVFIAYETANNINQYPCELFLNNKNETFTNVAPAAGIDFSALIKGVTSGDYNNDGWTDLFFSTMNGEKLLLKNKGLQNGVPMFENATKEAGFDKELYSSFPTWFFDYNNDGWLDVFVCNFAQDRPLSFYAAQDFIKPSSDNHGKPRVYHNNGNGTFTNVSEELRLNQPVFAMGSNFGDIDNDGWLDMYLGSGNPFYQSLVPNKLYRNVKGKYFADVTASSRTGNLQKGHAVSFGDMDNDGDQDIHIEMGGAFKGDNYPTLFYLNPGQPGNNNWINLKLEGTTTNKAAVGVRVAVTFTENGKKRTVYRDVNSGGSFGCSPFRCEIGIGNATTVEQITVYWPASRQQQIFTQVAGNTFYKLVEGQTALQTLQ
;
A
#
# COMPACT_ATOMS: atom_id res chain seq x y z
N MET A 1 11.42 0.30 -14.93
CA MET A 1 12.38 1.28 -14.41
C MET A 1 13.33 1.65 -15.53
N PRO A 2 13.31 2.85 -16.08
CA PRO A 2 14.31 3.28 -17.03
C PRO A 2 15.61 3.53 -16.28
N ASN A 3 16.68 3.10 -16.91
CA ASN A 3 18.06 3.11 -16.48
C ASN A 3 18.54 4.47 -15.99
N TYR A 4 18.66 4.66 -14.69
CA TYR A 4 19.52 5.68 -14.12
C TYR A 4 21.00 5.24 -14.09
N PHE A 5 21.29 4.08 -14.66
CA PHE A 5 22.63 3.60 -14.89
C PHE A 5 22.85 3.46 -16.39
N ASP A 6 23.62 4.40 -16.93
CA ASP A 6 24.13 4.31 -18.30
C ASP A 6 24.77 2.93 -18.52
N ARG A 7 24.23 2.22 -19.51
CA ARG A 7 24.78 0.93 -19.96
C ARG A 7 26.08 1.16 -20.72
N SER A 8 27.15 1.50 -20.02
CA SER A 8 28.48 1.21 -20.55
C SER A 8 28.74 -0.28 -20.37
N HIS A 9 28.53 -1.02 -21.45
CA HIS A 9 28.68 -2.46 -21.54
C HIS A 9 30.06 -2.93 -21.12
N VAL A 10 30.18 -3.52 -19.92
CA VAL A 10 31.08 -4.64 -19.73
C VAL A 10 30.20 -5.90 -19.79
N ARG A 11 30.22 -6.57 -20.92
CA ARG A 11 29.49 -7.86 -21.07
C ARG A 11 30.16 -8.87 -20.18
N MET A 12 29.39 -9.52 -19.34
CA MET A 12 29.78 -10.67 -18.49
C MET A 12 30.36 -11.87 -19.28
N SER A 13 30.42 -11.81 -20.62
CA SER A 13 30.99 -12.86 -21.48
C SER A 13 32.53 -12.95 -21.45
N ASP A 14 33.22 -11.91 -20.95
CA ASP A 14 34.68 -11.86 -21.07
C ASP A 14 35.42 -12.32 -19.81
N VAL A 15 34.74 -12.71 -18.73
CA VAL A 15 35.32 -13.19 -17.48
C VAL A 15 35.04 -14.69 -17.21
N LEU A 16 34.28 -15.36 -18.08
CA LEU A 16 33.85 -16.75 -17.84
C LEU A 16 34.83 -17.82 -18.37
N PHE A 17 36.07 -17.47 -18.78
CA PHE A 17 36.98 -18.45 -19.41
C PHE A 17 38.18 -18.89 -18.54
N LEU A 18 38.19 -18.64 -17.22
CA LEU A 18 39.35 -19.02 -16.40
C LEU A 18 39.08 -19.89 -15.15
N PHE A 19 37.91 -20.45 -14.94
CA PHE A 19 37.63 -21.36 -13.81
C PHE A 19 36.89 -22.64 -14.22
N PHE A 20 37.48 -23.40 -15.21
CA PHE A 20 37.09 -24.79 -15.42
C PHE A 20 38.36 -25.65 -15.42
N ALA A 21 38.92 -25.93 -14.28
CA ALA A 21 39.75 -27.09 -14.00
C ALA A 21 40.10 -27.12 -12.53
N VAL A 22 39.51 -27.93 -11.77
CA VAL A 22 39.87 -28.66 -10.54
C VAL A 22 38.63 -28.86 -9.70
N GLY A 23 38.19 -30.09 -9.55
CA GLY A 23 37.22 -30.44 -8.51
C GLY A 23 36.24 -31.57 -8.85
N LEU A 24 36.76 -32.67 -9.42
CA LEU A 24 36.02 -33.95 -9.41
C LEU A 24 36.62 -34.82 -8.29
N VAL A 25 35.73 -35.47 -7.55
CA VAL A 25 35.96 -36.51 -6.53
C VAL A 25 35.84 -36.03 -5.07
N VAL A 26 34.66 -36.17 -4.51
CA VAL A 26 34.39 -37.01 -3.33
C VAL A 26 32.88 -37.35 -3.35
N PHE A 27 32.60 -38.58 -3.68
CA PHE A 27 31.32 -39.24 -3.42
C PHE A 27 31.52 -40.24 -2.27
N MET A 28 30.45 -40.39 -1.48
CA MET A 28 30.22 -41.49 -0.53
C MET A 28 30.67 -41.30 0.92
N ALA A 29 29.73 -40.91 1.76
CA ALA A 29 29.40 -41.71 2.96
C ALA A 29 28.01 -41.32 3.42
N SER A 30 27.03 -42.14 3.07
CA SER A 30 25.69 -42.19 3.63
C SER A 30 25.80 -42.65 5.09
N CYS A 31 25.32 -41.84 6.03
CA CYS A 31 24.80 -42.33 7.28
C CYS A 31 23.29 -42.18 7.22
N ALA A 32 22.60 -43.30 7.14
CA ALA A 32 21.16 -43.41 7.33
C ALA A 32 20.82 -43.00 8.77
N GLY A 33 20.31 -41.80 8.96
CA GLY A 33 19.49 -41.45 10.10
C GLY A 33 18.05 -41.83 9.76
N GLU A 34 17.41 -42.55 10.64
CA GLU A 34 15.98 -42.87 10.54
C GLU A 34 15.18 -41.58 10.44
N ASP A 35 14.66 -41.32 9.27
CA ASP A 35 13.66 -40.30 9.02
C ASP A 35 12.40 -40.73 9.76
N SER A 36 12.10 -40.08 10.90
CA SER A 36 10.79 -40.14 11.51
C SER A 36 9.84 -39.46 10.51
N GLY A 37 9.16 -40.27 9.69
CA GLY A 37 8.22 -39.79 8.68
C GLY A 37 7.03 -39.08 9.33
N VAL A 38 7.23 -37.81 9.65
CA VAL A 38 6.16 -36.81 9.68
C VAL A 38 5.94 -36.49 8.21
N GLU A 39 4.83 -36.91 7.63
CA GLU A 39 4.41 -36.38 6.31
C GLU A 39 4.40 -34.85 6.42
N ASP A 40 5.32 -34.20 5.70
CA ASP A 40 5.44 -32.75 5.67
C ASP A 40 4.12 -32.22 5.10
N ASN A 41 3.24 -31.71 5.96
CA ASN A 41 1.93 -31.20 5.54
C ASN A 41 2.13 -29.95 4.65
N SER A 42 1.09 -29.54 3.91
CA SER A 42 1.16 -28.42 2.98
C SER A 42 1.57 -27.11 3.65
N HIS A 43 1.22 -26.90 4.91
CA HIS A 43 1.64 -25.76 5.71
C HIS A 43 3.18 -25.71 5.88
N GLN A 44 3.83 -26.80 6.34
CA GLN A 44 5.27 -26.85 6.50
C GLN A 44 5.99 -26.77 5.16
N LYS A 45 5.44 -27.38 4.10
CA LYS A 45 5.97 -27.25 2.74
C LYS A 45 6.01 -25.80 2.27
N MET A 46 4.98 -25.00 2.57
CA MET A 46 4.97 -23.58 2.23
C MET A 46 6.04 -22.78 2.98
N ILE A 47 6.20 -22.99 4.29
CA ILE A 47 7.24 -22.35 5.09
C ILE A 47 8.62 -22.64 4.51
N ASN A 48 8.91 -23.93 4.22
CA ASN A 48 10.18 -24.35 3.64
C ASN A 48 10.41 -23.72 2.25
N LEU A 49 9.38 -23.68 1.42
CA LEU A 49 9.42 -23.10 0.07
C LEU A 49 9.71 -21.60 0.10
N LEU A 50 9.08 -20.85 1.02
CA LEU A 50 9.35 -19.42 1.20
C LEU A 50 10.80 -19.18 1.67
N ALA A 51 11.29 -19.95 2.64
CA ALA A 51 12.65 -19.84 3.14
C ALA A 51 13.70 -20.14 2.04
N GLU A 52 13.49 -21.17 1.23
CA GLU A 52 14.38 -21.51 0.11
C GLU A 52 14.36 -20.43 -0.97
N THR A 53 13.18 -19.90 -1.31
CA THR A 53 13.01 -18.83 -2.29
C THR A 53 13.70 -17.55 -1.85
N SER A 54 13.48 -17.11 -0.62
CA SER A 54 14.16 -15.96 -0.02
C SER A 54 15.67 -16.08 -0.08
N LYS A 55 16.20 -17.21 0.41
CA LYS A 55 17.65 -17.47 0.44
C LYS A 55 18.27 -17.39 -0.95
N LYS A 56 17.61 -17.99 -1.95
CA LYS A 56 18.09 -17.98 -3.35
C LYS A 56 18.16 -16.56 -3.90
N ILE A 57 17.13 -15.78 -3.65
CA ILE A 57 17.00 -14.41 -4.20
C ILE A 57 18.00 -13.46 -3.53
N GLU A 58 18.11 -13.50 -2.21
CA GLU A 58 19.01 -12.62 -1.45
C GLU A 58 20.51 -12.83 -1.74
N GLN A 59 20.89 -14.01 -2.21
CA GLN A 59 22.26 -14.33 -2.59
C GLN A 59 22.62 -13.91 -4.02
N ASP A 60 21.66 -13.47 -4.84
CA ASP A 60 21.91 -13.08 -6.23
C ASP A 60 22.33 -11.60 -6.31
N PRO A 61 23.60 -11.27 -6.66
CA PRO A 61 24.06 -9.89 -6.79
C PRO A 61 23.42 -9.14 -7.96
N ASN A 62 22.72 -9.82 -8.87
CA ASN A 62 21.95 -9.22 -9.95
C ASN A 62 20.54 -8.83 -9.49
N PHE A 63 20.13 -9.31 -8.34
CA PHE A 63 18.84 -8.92 -7.78
C PHE A 63 18.94 -7.49 -7.19
N MET A 64 18.10 -6.61 -7.69
CA MET A 64 18.13 -5.18 -7.39
C MET A 64 18.10 -4.87 -5.88
N TYR A 65 17.42 -5.68 -5.10
CA TYR A 65 17.19 -5.48 -3.67
C TYR A 65 18.07 -6.33 -2.75
N ALA A 66 18.90 -7.22 -3.31
CA ALA A 66 19.91 -7.97 -2.54
C ALA A 66 21.12 -7.10 -2.22
N SER A 67 20.93 -6.10 -1.35
CA SER A 67 21.96 -5.08 -1.08
C SER A 67 23.26 -5.65 -0.55
N GLU A 68 23.23 -6.71 0.29
CA GLU A 68 24.42 -7.37 0.80
C GLU A 68 25.21 -8.08 -0.29
N ALA A 69 24.55 -8.88 -1.13
CA ALA A 69 25.19 -9.56 -2.26
C ALA A 69 25.79 -8.56 -3.26
N LYS A 70 25.06 -7.47 -3.53
CA LYS A 70 25.56 -6.36 -4.38
C LYS A 70 26.80 -5.69 -3.77
N LEU A 71 26.82 -5.50 -2.45
CA LEU A 71 27.97 -4.90 -1.75
C LEU A 71 29.20 -5.77 -1.86
N HIS A 72 29.09 -7.06 -1.58
CA HIS A 72 30.18 -8.04 -1.75
C HIS A 72 30.70 -8.10 -3.19
N PHE A 73 29.79 -8.08 -4.16
CA PHE A 73 30.20 -8.04 -5.58
C PHE A 73 30.94 -6.74 -5.93
N CYS A 74 30.47 -5.58 -5.46
CA CYS A 74 31.12 -4.30 -5.66
C CYS A 74 32.52 -4.26 -5.03
N ASP A 75 32.69 -4.82 -3.83
CA ASP A 75 33.99 -4.93 -3.16
C ASP A 75 34.97 -5.83 -3.90
N SER A 76 34.49 -6.93 -4.47
CA SER A 76 35.31 -7.81 -5.31
C SER A 76 35.83 -7.09 -6.56
N LEU A 77 34.97 -6.25 -7.19
CA LEU A 77 35.40 -5.44 -8.33
C LEU A 77 36.41 -4.36 -7.95
N LEU A 78 36.22 -3.69 -6.81
CA LEU A 78 37.16 -2.69 -6.30
C LEU A 78 38.54 -3.29 -6.02
N ALA A 79 38.61 -4.54 -5.54
CA ALA A 79 39.87 -5.22 -5.23
C ALA A 79 40.77 -5.52 -6.46
N ILE A 80 40.15 -5.63 -7.65
CA ILE A 80 40.89 -5.96 -8.89
C ILE A 80 40.99 -4.79 -9.88
N THR A 81 40.27 -3.70 -9.66
CA THR A 81 40.27 -2.51 -10.53
C THR A 81 41.44 -1.60 -10.22
N THR A 82 42.21 -1.23 -11.26
CA THR A 82 43.38 -0.34 -11.14
C THR A 82 43.20 1.00 -11.80
N ASP A 83 42.19 1.17 -12.66
CA ASP A 83 41.86 2.46 -13.30
C ASP A 83 41.24 3.43 -12.31
N PRO A 84 41.84 4.61 -12.05
CA PRO A 84 41.30 5.59 -11.10
C PRO A 84 39.88 6.05 -11.39
N ALA A 85 39.50 6.20 -12.65
CA ALA A 85 38.16 6.64 -13.03
C ALA A 85 37.10 5.58 -12.71
N GLN A 86 37.40 4.31 -13.00
CA GLN A 86 36.54 3.19 -12.66
C GLN A 86 36.44 2.99 -11.13
N ILE A 87 37.54 3.17 -10.39
CA ILE A 87 37.55 3.15 -8.93
C ILE A 87 36.58 4.20 -8.37
N GLN A 88 36.59 5.43 -8.90
CA GLN A 88 35.65 6.48 -8.46
C GLN A 88 34.20 6.12 -8.77
N GLN A 89 33.90 5.55 -9.94
CA GLN A 89 32.56 5.07 -10.29
C GLN A 89 32.09 3.94 -9.36
N LEU A 90 32.98 2.98 -9.08
CA LEU A 90 32.66 1.87 -8.15
C LEU A 90 32.44 2.38 -6.72
N LYS A 91 33.23 3.34 -6.23
CA LYS A 91 33.02 3.97 -4.93
C LYS A 91 31.68 4.71 -4.86
N PHE A 92 31.32 5.46 -5.89
CA PHE A 92 30.02 6.13 -5.98
C PHE A 92 28.87 5.11 -5.94
N ARG A 93 28.97 4.02 -6.73
CA ARG A 93 28.01 2.91 -6.71
C ARG A 93 27.95 2.25 -5.33
N LYS A 94 29.11 1.98 -4.69
CA LYS A 94 29.19 1.39 -3.36
C LYS A 94 28.50 2.27 -2.32
N ALA A 95 28.67 3.60 -2.38
CA ALA A 95 27.99 4.51 -1.47
C ALA A 95 26.47 4.42 -1.59
N GLY A 96 25.94 4.32 -2.81
CA GLY A 96 24.51 4.06 -3.04
C GLY A 96 24.04 2.72 -2.46
N ILE A 97 24.79 1.64 -2.69
CA ILE A 97 24.46 0.30 -2.13
C ILE A 97 24.52 0.31 -0.59
N LEU A 98 25.47 1.02 0.01
CA LEU A 98 25.53 1.18 1.46
C LEU A 98 24.30 1.88 2.01
N LEU A 99 23.81 2.90 1.31
CA LEU A 99 22.56 3.57 1.68
C LEU A 99 21.35 2.62 1.57
N GLU A 100 21.27 1.84 0.47
CA GLU A 100 20.25 0.82 0.27
C GLU A 100 20.28 -0.26 1.39
N PHE A 101 21.44 -0.52 1.96
CA PHE A 101 21.64 -1.50 3.03
C PHE A 101 21.46 -0.94 4.45
N GLY A 102 21.14 0.37 4.60
CA GLY A 102 20.99 1.01 5.91
C GLY A 102 22.32 1.29 6.61
N LYS A 103 23.39 1.51 5.84
CA LYS A 103 24.71 1.89 6.32
C LYS A 103 25.01 3.35 5.99
N GLU A 104 24.12 4.24 6.42
CA GLU A 104 24.12 5.67 6.05
C GLU A 104 25.44 6.37 6.41
N ALA A 105 25.97 6.10 7.61
CA ALA A 105 27.26 6.66 8.04
C ALA A 105 28.43 6.23 7.14
N SER A 106 28.44 4.98 6.68
CA SER A 106 29.46 4.45 5.76
C SER A 106 29.30 5.04 4.35
N ALA A 107 28.06 5.23 3.90
CA ALA A 107 27.76 5.90 2.63
C ALA A 107 28.25 7.34 2.63
N VAL A 108 27.93 8.08 3.71
CA VAL A 108 28.38 9.47 3.91
C VAL A 108 29.91 9.58 3.91
N ALA A 109 30.61 8.70 4.68
CA ALA A 109 32.07 8.71 4.73
C ALA A 109 32.71 8.50 3.34
N LEU A 110 32.12 7.66 2.51
CA LEU A 110 32.59 7.42 1.16
C LEU A 110 32.32 8.59 0.21
N TYR A 111 31.18 9.28 0.37
CA TYR A 111 30.93 10.55 -0.35
C TYR A 111 31.88 11.66 0.09
N GLU A 112 32.19 11.80 1.40
CA GLU A 112 33.13 12.78 1.93
C GLU A 112 34.57 12.52 1.40
N GLU A 113 34.97 11.25 1.24
CA GLU A 113 36.27 10.90 0.62
C GLU A 113 36.35 11.35 -0.84
N MET A 114 35.27 11.22 -1.59
CA MET A 114 35.22 11.59 -3.01
C MET A 114 35.07 13.08 -3.27
N ALA A 115 34.34 13.81 -2.40
CA ALA A 115 33.94 15.20 -2.61
C ALA A 115 35.11 16.16 -2.95
N PRO A 116 36.31 16.10 -2.32
CA PRO A 116 37.44 16.99 -2.63
C PRO A 116 37.97 16.86 -4.06
N THR A 117 37.63 15.78 -4.78
CA THR A 117 38.06 15.57 -6.17
C THR A 117 37.11 16.15 -7.20
N LEU A 118 35.99 16.75 -6.76
CA LEU A 118 34.91 17.27 -7.61
C LEU A 118 34.71 18.75 -7.43
N SER A 119 34.42 19.45 -8.52
CA SER A 119 34.00 20.85 -8.51
C SER A 119 32.52 20.98 -8.89
N PRO A 120 31.74 21.90 -8.30
CA PRO A 120 30.36 22.14 -8.70
C PRO A 120 30.19 22.45 -10.20
N GLN A 121 31.20 23.05 -10.82
CA GLN A 121 31.19 23.40 -12.25
C GLN A 121 31.51 22.20 -13.17
N GLN A 122 31.92 21.06 -12.62
CA GLN A 122 32.17 19.85 -13.41
C GLN A 122 30.86 19.20 -13.88
N ALA A 123 30.83 18.73 -15.11
CA ALA A 123 29.66 18.05 -15.65
C ALA A 123 29.30 16.81 -14.79
N GLY A 124 28.03 16.70 -14.42
CA GLY A 124 27.51 15.60 -13.57
C GLY A 124 27.69 15.79 -12.06
N SER A 125 28.35 16.87 -11.61
CA SER A 125 28.57 17.14 -10.17
C SER A 125 27.26 17.30 -9.40
N GLN A 126 26.20 17.84 -10.02
CA GLN A 126 24.88 17.95 -9.39
C GLN A 126 24.35 16.59 -8.91
N THR A 127 24.52 15.53 -9.73
CA THR A 127 24.08 14.18 -9.35
C THR A 127 24.82 13.67 -8.12
N PHE A 128 26.13 13.92 -8.05
CA PHE A 128 26.94 13.56 -6.90
C PHE A 128 26.51 14.31 -5.62
N TYR A 129 26.33 15.62 -5.70
CA TYR A 129 25.94 16.43 -4.54
C TYR A 129 24.51 16.16 -4.08
N ILE A 130 23.59 15.82 -4.98
CA ILE A 130 22.24 15.35 -4.61
C ILE A 130 22.34 14.01 -3.86
N ALA A 131 23.13 13.06 -4.37
CA ALA A 131 23.29 11.76 -3.71
C ALA A 131 23.93 11.89 -2.31
N MET A 132 24.97 12.73 -2.20
CA MET A 132 25.63 13.06 -0.92
C MET A 132 24.66 13.75 0.05
N GLY A 133 23.91 14.75 -0.40
CA GLY A 133 22.89 15.45 0.41
C GLY A 133 21.78 14.51 0.85
N THR A 134 21.32 13.61 -0.02
CA THR A 134 20.35 12.57 0.30
C THR A 134 20.89 11.64 1.38
N ALA A 135 22.14 11.17 1.27
CA ALA A 135 22.77 10.33 2.29
C ALA A 135 22.83 11.01 3.66
N TYR A 136 23.12 12.32 3.70
CA TYR A 136 23.08 13.09 4.95
C TYR A 136 21.67 13.25 5.51
N VAL A 137 20.64 13.48 4.68
CA VAL A 137 19.25 13.53 5.14
C VAL A 137 18.85 12.19 5.74
N ARG A 138 19.19 11.07 5.09
CA ARG A 138 18.89 9.71 5.60
C ARG A 138 19.64 9.41 6.90
N LEU A 139 20.91 9.87 7.03
CA LEU A 139 21.64 9.76 8.29
C LEU A 139 20.99 10.58 9.40
N ALA A 140 20.57 11.83 9.10
CA ALA A 140 19.85 12.69 10.04
C ALA A 140 18.54 12.04 10.50
N GLU A 141 17.79 11.47 9.59
CA GLU A 141 16.54 10.79 9.84
C GLU A 141 16.75 9.51 10.67
N ARG A 142 17.71 8.65 10.32
CA ARG A 142 18.05 7.47 11.11
C ARG A 142 18.29 7.83 12.56
N THR A 143 19.05 8.89 12.81
CA THR A 143 19.42 9.31 14.16
C THR A 143 18.25 9.93 14.93
N ASN A 144 17.47 10.82 14.28
CA ASN A 144 16.48 11.64 14.96
C ASN A 144 15.04 11.08 14.88
N CYS A 145 14.71 10.34 13.82
CA CYS A 145 13.35 9.90 13.56
C CYS A 145 13.15 8.39 13.77
N VAL A 146 14.11 7.56 13.35
CA VAL A 146 13.96 6.10 13.46
C VAL A 146 14.42 5.60 14.83
N LEU A 147 15.68 5.88 15.23
CA LEU A 147 16.21 5.48 16.53
C LEU A 147 15.60 6.28 17.70
N GLY A 148 15.17 7.50 17.45
CA GLY A 148 14.48 8.38 18.39
C GLY A 148 13.00 8.55 18.07
N HIS A 149 12.33 7.50 17.61
CA HIS A 149 10.95 7.58 17.13
C HIS A 149 10.00 8.19 18.18
N ASN A 150 9.17 9.13 17.74
CA ASN A 150 8.22 9.84 18.58
C ASN A 150 7.04 10.36 17.71
N ALA A 151 5.97 10.80 18.34
CA ALA A 151 4.75 11.25 17.66
C ALA A 151 4.91 12.41 16.66
N ASP A 152 5.98 13.22 16.78
CA ASP A 152 6.27 14.34 15.88
C ASP A 152 7.30 13.99 14.79
N ALA A 153 7.92 12.80 14.86
CA ALA A 153 9.03 12.40 13.99
C ALA A 153 8.62 12.44 12.51
N CYS A 154 9.44 13.11 11.68
CA CYS A 154 9.26 13.22 10.24
C CYS A 154 7.88 13.72 9.75
N THR A 155 7.13 14.43 10.60
CA THR A 155 5.75 14.86 10.30
C THR A 155 5.66 16.36 10.03
N LEU A 156 5.07 16.76 8.91
CA LEU A 156 4.80 18.16 8.58
C LEU A 156 3.53 18.68 9.31
N PRO A 157 3.58 19.96 9.76
CA PRO A 157 4.73 20.85 9.89
C PRO A 157 5.65 20.39 11.02
N PHE A 158 6.97 20.50 10.81
CA PHE A 158 7.97 20.14 11.83
C PHE A 158 7.84 21.02 13.07
N LYS A 159 7.65 20.43 14.23
CA LYS A 159 7.57 21.13 15.52
C LYS A 159 7.94 20.16 16.66
N GLY A 160 8.09 20.70 17.87
CA GLY A 160 8.31 19.90 19.07
C GLY A 160 9.48 18.94 18.94
N LEU A 161 9.24 17.68 19.20
CA LEU A 161 10.22 16.60 19.11
C LEU A 161 10.58 16.21 17.67
N GLY A 162 9.82 16.65 16.66
CA GLY A 162 10.15 16.46 15.25
C GLY A 162 11.31 17.33 14.77
N ILE A 163 11.69 18.39 15.52
CA ILE A 163 12.91 19.16 15.25
C ILE A 163 14.12 18.32 15.65
N HIS A 164 15.03 18.11 14.71
CA HIS A 164 16.20 17.26 14.91
C HIS A 164 17.08 17.75 16.06
N GLN A 165 17.42 16.86 16.99
CA GLN A 165 18.32 17.15 18.10
C GLN A 165 19.78 17.08 17.62
N ASP A 166 20.17 16.05 16.87
CA ASP A 166 21.41 16.05 16.14
C ASP A 166 21.22 16.78 14.81
N LYS A 167 21.64 18.03 14.80
CA LYS A 167 21.50 18.96 13.67
C LYS A 167 22.62 18.83 12.64
N ALA A 168 23.72 18.16 12.99
CA ALA A 168 24.93 18.17 12.15
C ALA A 168 24.70 17.53 10.78
N PRO A 169 24.06 16.36 10.64
CA PRO A 169 23.79 15.78 9.32
C PRO A 169 22.87 16.65 8.47
N SER A 170 21.82 17.25 9.07
CA SER A 170 20.91 18.17 8.34
C SER A 170 21.64 19.41 7.81
N ARG A 171 22.59 19.97 8.55
CA ARG A 171 23.44 21.07 8.07
C ARG A 171 24.29 20.66 6.88
N LYS A 172 24.97 19.52 6.98
CA LYS A 172 25.77 18.99 5.86
C LYS A 172 24.92 18.66 4.63
N ALA A 173 23.68 18.21 4.82
CA ALA A 173 22.74 18.04 3.73
C ALA A 173 22.44 19.37 3.01
N ILE A 174 22.20 20.45 3.76
CA ILE A 174 21.99 21.80 3.22
C ILE A 174 23.21 22.22 2.38
N ASP A 175 24.43 22.04 2.90
CA ASP A 175 25.65 22.39 2.17
C ASP A 175 25.77 21.62 0.85
N ALA A 176 25.50 20.32 0.86
CA ALA A 176 25.55 19.48 -0.34
C ALA A 176 24.48 19.87 -1.36
N PHE A 177 23.23 20.10 -0.93
CA PHE A 177 22.16 20.54 -1.85
C PHE A 177 22.41 21.96 -2.39
N ALA A 178 23.03 22.86 -1.62
CA ALA A 178 23.43 24.16 -2.10
C ALA A 178 24.46 24.05 -3.25
N LEU A 179 25.47 23.16 -3.12
CA LEU A 179 26.41 22.85 -4.20
C LEU A 179 25.73 22.25 -5.42
N ALA A 180 24.72 21.38 -5.23
CA ALA A 180 23.94 20.85 -6.33
C ALA A 180 23.17 21.96 -7.08
N LEU A 181 22.60 22.93 -6.34
CA LEU A 181 21.87 24.07 -6.90
C LEU A 181 22.79 25.13 -7.50
N GLU A 182 24.04 25.23 -7.04
CA GLU A 182 25.09 26.04 -7.72
C GLU A 182 25.41 25.43 -9.10
N ALA A 183 25.50 24.11 -9.19
CA ALA A 183 25.76 23.38 -10.43
C ALA A 183 24.55 23.41 -11.39
N ASP A 184 23.35 23.32 -10.85
CA ASP A 184 22.08 23.33 -11.60
C ASP A 184 20.97 24.06 -10.80
N PRO A 185 20.81 25.37 -10.97
CA PRO A 185 19.80 26.16 -10.26
C PRO A 185 18.36 25.75 -10.56
N GLY A 186 18.12 25.01 -11.66
CA GLY A 186 16.83 24.48 -12.07
C GLY A 186 16.47 23.13 -11.44
N ASN A 187 17.32 22.57 -10.60
CA ASN A 187 17.11 21.25 -10.04
C ASN A 187 16.00 21.24 -8.97
N TYR A 188 14.86 20.69 -9.31
CA TYR A 188 13.70 20.64 -8.42
C TYR A 188 13.90 19.68 -7.22
N ASP A 189 14.60 18.55 -7.39
CA ASP A 189 14.89 17.63 -6.29
C ASP A 189 15.74 18.28 -5.21
N ALA A 190 16.87 18.88 -5.59
CA ALA A 190 17.74 19.56 -4.65
C ALA A 190 17.00 20.73 -3.96
N ARG A 191 16.15 21.46 -4.72
CA ARG A 191 15.36 22.54 -4.17
C ARG A 191 14.31 22.09 -3.18
N TRP A 192 13.64 20.96 -3.41
CA TRP A 192 12.72 20.37 -2.43
C TRP A 192 13.46 19.93 -1.16
N LEU A 193 14.50 19.13 -1.33
CA LEU A 193 15.23 18.52 -0.22
C LEU A 193 15.97 19.53 0.68
N ILE A 194 16.48 20.62 0.12
CA ILE A 194 17.10 21.69 0.94
C ILE A 194 16.06 22.36 1.85
N ASN A 195 14.81 22.58 1.36
CA ASN A 195 13.75 23.13 2.20
C ASN A 195 13.35 22.13 3.31
N ILE A 196 13.25 20.84 3.01
CA ILE A 196 13.02 19.80 4.04
C ILE A 196 14.15 19.84 5.08
N ALA A 197 15.41 19.91 4.67
CA ALA A 197 16.53 19.97 5.60
C ALA A 197 16.48 21.23 6.52
N TYR A 198 16.06 22.39 6.02
CA TYR A 198 15.79 23.56 6.86
C TYR A 198 14.61 23.37 7.81
N MET A 199 13.56 22.66 7.38
CA MET A 199 12.42 22.33 8.25
C MET A 199 12.83 21.45 9.42
N THR A 200 13.68 20.44 9.19
CA THR A 200 14.18 19.57 10.28
C THR A 200 15.00 20.35 11.32
N LEU A 201 15.55 21.49 10.98
CA LEU A 201 16.27 22.38 11.89
C LEU A 201 15.37 23.39 12.62
N GLY A 202 14.10 23.50 12.22
CA GLY A 202 13.17 24.54 12.69
C GLY A 202 13.46 25.91 12.10
N GLU A 203 14.11 26.01 10.95
CA GLU A 203 14.57 27.25 10.31
C GLU A 203 13.79 27.64 9.06
N TYR A 204 12.87 26.78 8.60
CA TYR A 204 11.97 27.12 7.51
C TYR A 204 10.83 28.02 8.00
N PRO A 205 10.36 29.03 7.24
CA PRO A 205 10.92 29.47 5.94
C PRO A 205 12.05 30.50 6.08
N ASN A 206 12.21 31.14 7.25
CA ASN A 206 13.02 32.36 7.42
C ASN A 206 14.53 32.12 7.29
N GLY A 207 15.03 30.94 7.56
CA GLY A 207 16.44 30.58 7.42
C GLY A 207 16.82 30.15 6.01
N VAL A 208 15.84 29.89 5.12
CA VAL A 208 16.10 29.46 3.75
C VAL A 208 16.50 30.63 2.87
N PRO A 209 17.66 30.61 2.17
CA PRO A 209 18.01 31.63 1.20
C PRO A 209 16.91 31.83 0.15
N ALA A 210 16.60 33.07 -0.20
CA ALA A 210 15.51 33.40 -1.12
C ALA A 210 15.62 32.69 -2.48
N ALA A 211 16.83 32.40 -2.96
CA ALA A 211 17.08 31.68 -4.19
C ALA A 211 16.63 30.21 -4.13
N PHE A 212 16.55 29.62 -2.94
CA PHE A 212 16.23 28.22 -2.72
C PHE A 212 14.82 27.99 -2.16
N LEU A 213 14.20 29.02 -1.57
CA LEU A 213 12.93 28.95 -0.89
C LEU A 213 11.80 28.46 -1.82
N ILE A 214 11.05 27.48 -1.33
CA ILE A 214 9.73 27.11 -1.83
C ILE A 214 8.73 27.56 -0.76
N PRO A 215 7.96 28.64 -0.97
CA PRO A 215 7.06 29.15 0.07
C PRO A 215 5.82 28.29 0.23
N GLY A 216 5.32 28.16 1.48
CA GLY A 216 4.00 27.56 1.77
C GLY A 216 3.97 26.04 1.82
N MET A 217 5.13 25.36 1.89
CA MET A 217 5.18 23.89 2.02
C MET A 217 4.54 23.38 3.33
N ASP A 218 4.50 24.19 4.38
CA ASP A 218 3.90 23.90 5.69
C ASP A 218 2.55 24.58 5.91
N ALA A 219 1.93 25.12 4.86
CA ALA A 219 0.71 25.90 4.97
C ALA A 219 -0.48 25.02 5.40
N VAL A 220 -1.18 25.46 6.44
CA VAL A 220 -2.45 24.88 6.87
C VAL A 220 -3.60 25.57 6.12
N LYS A 221 -4.22 24.86 5.18
CA LYS A 221 -5.32 25.40 4.35
C LYS A 221 -6.68 25.16 5.01
N ASP A 222 -6.95 23.94 5.38
CA ASP A 222 -8.17 23.50 6.05
C ASP A 222 -7.84 22.90 7.41
N ARG A 223 -8.78 22.99 8.37
CA ARG A 223 -8.50 22.62 9.75
C ARG A 223 -9.44 21.53 10.23
N ILE A 224 -8.82 20.49 10.82
CA ILE A 224 -9.46 19.47 11.64
C ILE A 224 -8.65 19.30 12.93
N ASN A 225 -9.17 18.53 13.90
CA ASN A 225 -8.40 18.16 15.09
C ASN A 225 -7.20 17.29 14.66
N PRO A 226 -6.02 17.49 15.25
CA PRO A 226 -4.86 16.65 14.94
C PRO A 226 -5.06 15.24 15.47
N PHE A 227 -4.77 14.26 14.64
CA PHE A 227 -4.63 12.87 15.06
C PHE A 227 -3.44 12.70 16.01
N ILE A 228 -3.49 11.65 16.82
CA ILE A 228 -2.45 11.33 17.81
C ILE A 228 -1.68 10.11 17.29
N SER A 229 -0.37 10.26 17.03
CA SER A 229 0.49 9.15 16.63
C SER A 229 0.81 8.28 17.85
N MET A 230 0.34 7.02 17.88
CA MET A 230 0.35 6.16 19.06
C MET A 230 1.13 4.84 18.87
N ALA A 231 1.59 4.49 17.67
CA ALA A 231 2.17 3.17 17.41
C ALA A 231 3.28 2.74 18.38
N PRO A 232 4.23 3.62 18.78
CA PRO A 232 5.25 3.27 19.79
C PRO A 232 4.67 2.98 21.16
N ASP A 233 3.68 3.77 21.58
CA ASP A 233 3.06 3.68 22.91
C ASP A 233 2.20 2.42 23.05
N LEU A 234 1.65 1.93 21.92
CA LEU A 234 0.83 0.72 21.83
C LEU A 234 1.66 -0.56 21.62
N GLY A 235 2.97 -0.44 21.36
CA GLY A 235 3.83 -1.58 21.09
C GLY A 235 3.64 -2.23 19.72
N ILE A 236 3.06 -1.52 18.75
CA ILE A 236 2.78 -2.00 17.39
C ILE A 236 3.66 -1.33 16.33
N ALA A 237 4.68 -0.58 16.72
CA ALA A 237 5.62 0.07 15.81
C ALA A 237 6.67 -0.94 15.31
N SER A 238 6.30 -1.83 14.39
CA SER A 238 7.23 -2.71 13.69
C SER A 238 8.07 -1.91 12.68
N ASP A 239 9.36 -2.22 12.60
CA ASP A 239 10.32 -1.56 11.68
C ASP A 239 10.45 -2.42 10.41
N ASN A 240 9.58 -2.18 9.44
CA ASN A 240 9.43 -2.99 8.23
C ASN A 240 9.84 -2.25 6.95
N CYS A 241 10.09 -3.01 5.90
CA CYS A 241 10.01 -2.54 4.53
C CYS A 241 8.57 -2.70 4.06
N SER A 242 8.01 -1.69 3.48
CA SER A 242 6.61 -1.60 3.04
C SER A 242 5.93 -2.94 2.71
N GLY A 243 4.81 -3.22 3.36
CA GLY A 243 4.02 -4.44 3.20
C GLY A 243 2.53 -4.17 3.21
N GLY A 244 1.75 -5.21 3.44
CA GLY A 244 0.30 -5.14 3.64
C GLY A 244 -0.06 -4.75 5.07
N SER A 245 -1.25 -4.19 5.24
CA SER A 245 -1.90 -3.89 6.52
C SER A 245 -3.33 -4.39 6.47
N LEU A 246 -3.72 -5.18 7.45
CA LEU A 246 -5.09 -5.64 7.62
C LEU A 246 -5.58 -5.21 9.00
N VAL A 247 -6.77 -4.62 9.04
CA VAL A 247 -7.50 -4.30 10.25
C VAL A 247 -8.83 -5.05 10.20
N GLU A 248 -9.03 -5.99 11.13
CA GLU A 248 -10.24 -6.82 11.20
C GLU A 248 -10.37 -7.47 12.58
N ASP A 249 -11.56 -7.90 12.93
CA ASP A 249 -11.87 -8.68 14.14
C ASP A 249 -11.55 -10.17 13.87
N PHE A 250 -10.25 -10.56 13.93
CA PHE A 250 -9.80 -11.91 13.57
C PHE A 250 -10.20 -13.00 14.57
N ASN A 251 -10.52 -12.63 15.81
CA ASN A 251 -10.89 -13.57 16.87
C ASN A 251 -12.38 -13.53 17.23
N ASN A 252 -13.17 -12.70 16.54
CA ASN A 252 -14.60 -12.48 16.76
C ASN A 252 -14.97 -12.02 18.19
N ASP A 253 -14.10 -11.21 18.84
CA ASP A 253 -14.37 -10.64 20.17
C ASP A 253 -15.01 -9.23 20.10
N GLY A 254 -15.16 -8.66 18.90
CA GLY A 254 -15.75 -7.35 18.65
C GLY A 254 -14.73 -6.20 18.64
N LEU A 255 -13.45 -6.49 18.86
CA LEU A 255 -12.35 -5.52 18.76
C LEU A 255 -11.60 -5.71 17.45
N LEU A 256 -11.09 -4.64 16.89
CA LEU A 256 -10.29 -4.73 15.68
C LEU A 256 -8.83 -5.01 16.00
N ASP A 257 -8.31 -6.09 15.43
CA ASP A 257 -6.92 -6.50 15.47
C ASP A 257 -6.14 -5.99 14.26
N ILE A 258 -4.81 -6.12 14.28
CA ILE A 258 -3.93 -5.69 13.18
C ILE A 258 -3.03 -6.85 12.76
N ILE A 259 -3.00 -7.15 11.45
CA ILE A 259 -1.99 -8.03 10.84
C ILE A 259 -1.20 -7.24 9.81
N THR A 260 0.14 -7.34 9.87
CA THR A 260 1.04 -6.67 8.93
C THR A 260 2.01 -7.66 8.29
N SER A 261 2.47 -7.33 7.08
CA SER A 261 3.55 -8.03 6.38
C SER A 261 4.67 -7.07 6.01
N SER A 262 5.78 -7.61 5.51
CA SER A 262 6.86 -6.81 4.93
C SER A 262 7.11 -7.25 3.50
N TRP A 263 7.44 -6.32 2.62
CA TRP A 263 7.85 -6.65 1.25
C TRP A 263 9.21 -7.37 1.22
N HIS A 264 10.06 -7.14 2.22
CA HIS A 264 11.36 -7.79 2.30
C HIS A 264 11.20 -9.29 2.58
N LEU A 265 11.92 -10.10 1.79
CA LEU A 265 11.70 -11.56 1.71
C LEU A 265 12.00 -12.34 3.00
N THR A 266 12.76 -11.77 3.93
CA THR A 266 13.13 -12.43 5.19
C THR A 266 12.42 -11.87 6.41
N ASP A 267 11.66 -10.78 6.23
CA ASP A 267 10.97 -10.18 7.36
C ASP A 267 9.66 -10.95 7.63
N PRO A 268 9.35 -11.24 8.90
CA PRO A 268 8.15 -11.99 9.28
C PRO A 268 6.89 -11.15 9.17
N MET A 269 5.74 -11.82 9.20
CA MET A 269 4.45 -11.19 9.45
C MET A 269 4.24 -10.96 10.94
N PHE A 270 3.48 -9.91 11.28
CA PHE A 270 3.08 -9.60 12.65
C PHE A 270 1.56 -9.69 12.82
N TYR A 271 1.13 -10.11 14.01
CA TYR A 271 -0.25 -10.10 14.46
C TYR A 271 -0.35 -9.44 15.83
N TYR A 272 -1.05 -8.33 15.89
CA TYR A 272 -1.30 -7.56 17.10
C TYR A 272 -2.77 -7.69 17.48
N GLN A 273 -3.05 -8.45 18.55
CA GLN A 273 -4.39 -8.64 19.07
C GLN A 273 -4.75 -7.47 19.99
N ASN A 274 -5.89 -6.84 19.73
CA ASN A 274 -6.45 -5.77 20.58
C ASN A 274 -7.00 -6.35 21.87
N LYS A 275 -6.67 -5.74 23.02
CA LYS A 275 -7.13 -6.20 24.34
C LYS A 275 -8.33 -5.42 24.88
N GLY A 276 -8.81 -4.39 24.17
CA GLY A 276 -9.91 -3.53 24.59
C GLY A 276 -9.59 -2.59 25.77
N ASP A 277 -8.34 -2.55 26.19
CA ASP A 277 -7.87 -1.64 27.25
C ASP A 277 -6.98 -0.51 26.71
N GLY A 278 -7.01 -0.31 25.38
CA GLY A 278 -6.16 0.63 24.67
C GLY A 278 -4.74 0.11 24.44
N THR A 279 -4.49 -1.20 24.58
CA THR A 279 -3.20 -1.83 24.27
C THR A 279 -3.37 -3.06 23.38
N PHE A 280 -2.27 -3.47 22.74
CA PHE A 280 -2.23 -4.66 21.90
C PHE A 280 -1.29 -5.72 22.47
N GLU A 281 -1.54 -6.98 22.16
CA GLU A 281 -0.66 -8.11 22.44
C GLU A 281 -0.06 -8.63 21.14
N ASP A 282 1.28 -8.75 21.08
CA ASP A 282 1.96 -9.41 19.96
C ASP A 282 1.73 -10.91 20.00
N ARG A 283 0.91 -11.40 19.08
CA ARG A 283 0.55 -12.81 18.89
C ARG A 283 1.28 -13.47 17.74
N SER A 284 2.19 -12.75 17.05
CA SER A 284 2.82 -13.17 15.80
C SER A 284 3.39 -14.59 15.86
N LYS A 285 4.10 -14.90 16.94
CA LYS A 285 4.67 -16.24 17.15
C LYS A 285 3.61 -17.27 17.58
N ALA A 286 2.69 -16.88 18.46
CA ALA A 286 1.68 -17.77 18.98
C ALA A 286 0.66 -18.17 17.90
N SER A 287 0.39 -17.30 16.94
CA SER A 287 -0.49 -17.54 15.80
C SER A 287 0.15 -18.34 14.68
N GLY A 288 1.48 -18.49 14.66
CA GLY A 288 2.25 -19.09 13.57
C GLY A 288 2.54 -18.14 12.41
N LEU A 289 2.04 -16.89 12.43
CA LEU A 289 2.24 -15.94 11.33
C LEU A 289 3.69 -15.50 11.17
N SER A 290 4.48 -15.47 12.24
CA SER A 290 5.91 -15.13 12.17
C SER A 290 6.77 -16.11 11.35
N ASP A 291 6.25 -17.30 11.03
CA ASP A 291 6.95 -18.28 10.20
C ASP A 291 6.79 -18.00 8.70
N PHE A 292 5.85 -17.12 8.32
CA PHE A 292 5.65 -16.64 6.95
C PHE A 292 6.39 -15.33 6.73
N THR A 293 7.14 -15.27 5.65
CA THR A 293 7.98 -14.11 5.31
C THR A 293 7.60 -13.50 3.98
N GLY A 294 7.94 -12.24 3.80
CA GLY A 294 7.58 -11.47 2.63
C GLY A 294 6.08 -11.20 2.58
N GLY A 295 5.66 -10.42 1.62
CA GLY A 295 4.25 -10.05 1.42
C GLY A 295 4.17 -8.58 1.05
N LEU A 296 4.15 -8.31 -0.26
CA LEU A 296 4.02 -6.94 -0.76
C LEU A 296 2.65 -6.36 -0.42
N ASN A 297 1.63 -7.21 -0.48
CA ASN A 297 0.25 -6.86 -0.22
C ASN A 297 -0.48 -8.04 0.43
N MET A 298 -1.60 -7.76 1.08
CA MET A 298 -2.49 -8.76 1.66
C MET A 298 -3.94 -8.36 1.42
N THR A 299 -4.83 -9.35 1.37
CA THR A 299 -6.27 -9.13 1.33
C THR A 299 -6.97 -10.06 2.33
N THR A 300 -8.09 -9.59 2.88
CA THR A 300 -8.95 -10.35 3.78
C THR A 300 -10.02 -11.12 3.00
N THR A 301 -10.41 -12.28 3.53
CA THR A 301 -11.48 -13.13 2.97
C THR A 301 -12.04 -14.03 4.06
N ASP A 302 -13.24 -14.56 3.88
CA ASP A 302 -13.79 -15.73 4.60
C ASP A 302 -14.11 -16.77 3.53
N TYR A 303 -13.03 -17.39 2.97
CA TYR A 303 -13.15 -18.23 1.79
C TYR A 303 -13.90 -19.54 2.05
N ASN A 304 -13.90 -20.01 3.31
CA ASN A 304 -14.54 -21.27 3.71
C ASN A 304 -15.90 -21.08 4.39
N ASN A 305 -16.38 -19.81 4.47
CA ASN A 305 -17.67 -19.43 5.09
C ASN A 305 -17.80 -19.91 6.55
N ASP A 306 -16.71 -19.98 7.33
CA ASP A 306 -16.79 -20.40 8.73
C ASP A 306 -17.05 -19.20 9.69
N GLY A 307 -16.88 -17.98 9.21
CA GLY A 307 -17.09 -16.72 9.93
C GLY A 307 -15.86 -16.18 10.64
N PHE A 308 -14.70 -16.80 10.44
CA PHE A 308 -13.42 -16.25 10.80
C PHE A 308 -12.74 -15.69 9.55
N VAL A 309 -12.16 -14.48 9.67
CA VAL A 309 -11.55 -13.84 8.53
C VAL A 309 -10.16 -14.41 8.28
N ASP A 310 -9.95 -14.89 7.06
CA ASP A 310 -8.71 -15.46 6.54
C ASP A 310 -7.84 -14.39 5.87
N VAL A 311 -6.57 -14.73 5.60
CA VAL A 311 -5.59 -13.82 5.01
C VAL A 311 -5.01 -14.39 3.72
N PHE A 312 -5.02 -13.60 2.65
CA PHE A 312 -4.35 -13.95 1.40
C PHE A 312 -3.15 -13.03 1.17
N VAL A 313 -1.94 -13.58 1.23
CA VAL A 313 -0.66 -12.86 1.11
C VAL A 313 -0.16 -12.91 -0.33
N LEU A 314 0.12 -11.74 -0.91
CA LEU A 314 0.52 -11.57 -2.30
C LEU A 314 2.02 -11.24 -2.39
N ARG A 315 2.75 -11.96 -3.27
CA ARG A 315 4.19 -11.85 -3.41
C ARG A 315 4.64 -11.73 -4.86
N GLY A 316 5.87 -11.26 -5.05
CA GLY A 316 6.51 -11.18 -6.36
C GLY A 316 6.18 -9.94 -7.19
N GLY A 317 5.26 -9.09 -6.77
CA GLY A 317 5.00 -7.80 -7.41
C GLY A 317 6.26 -6.91 -7.48
N TRP A 318 6.34 -6.01 -8.45
CA TRP A 318 7.51 -5.19 -8.84
C TRP A 318 8.68 -5.96 -9.47
N LEU A 319 8.60 -7.29 -9.53
CA LEU A 319 9.69 -8.18 -9.94
C LEU A 319 9.39 -8.95 -11.23
N ALA A 320 8.38 -8.52 -11.97
CA ALA A 320 7.87 -9.21 -13.16
C ALA A 320 8.91 -9.49 -14.26
N THR A 321 10.01 -8.73 -14.30
CA THR A 321 11.12 -8.92 -15.26
C THR A 321 12.22 -9.84 -14.75
N ASN A 322 12.10 -10.37 -13.53
CA ASN A 322 13.15 -11.11 -12.83
C ASN A 322 12.61 -12.48 -12.35
N GLU A 323 13.48 -13.49 -12.28
CA GLU A 323 13.16 -14.77 -11.63
C GLU A 323 12.71 -14.59 -10.18
N ALA A 324 13.16 -13.53 -9.51
CA ALA A 324 12.71 -13.14 -8.17
C ALA A 324 11.21 -12.83 -8.06
N GLY A 325 10.52 -12.52 -9.16
CA GLY A 325 9.07 -12.38 -9.21
C GLY A 325 8.31 -13.70 -9.10
N LYS A 326 9.00 -14.83 -9.27
CA LYS A 326 8.41 -16.16 -9.14
C LYS A 326 8.34 -16.59 -7.67
N GLN A 327 7.51 -15.92 -6.90
CA GLN A 327 7.26 -16.22 -5.49
C GLN A 327 5.84 -16.76 -5.29
N PRO A 328 5.63 -17.71 -4.35
CA PRO A 328 4.30 -18.22 -4.09
C PRO A 328 3.49 -17.24 -3.23
N ASN A 329 2.20 -17.09 -3.53
CA ASN A 329 1.24 -16.48 -2.63
C ASN A 329 0.93 -17.44 -1.47
N SER A 330 0.27 -16.95 -0.40
CA SER A 330 -0.19 -17.79 0.71
C SER A 330 -1.65 -17.50 1.03
N LEU A 331 -2.50 -18.53 1.04
CA LEU A 331 -3.83 -18.48 1.66
C LEU A 331 -3.71 -19.04 3.08
N LEU A 332 -3.81 -18.16 4.07
CA LEU A 332 -3.67 -18.47 5.49
C LEU A 332 -5.06 -18.56 6.10
N ARG A 333 -5.53 -19.77 6.35
CA ARG A 333 -6.82 -20.03 7.02
C ARG A 333 -6.71 -19.69 8.50
N ASN A 334 -7.63 -18.88 8.99
CA ASN A 334 -7.84 -18.63 10.41
C ASN A 334 -8.54 -19.86 11.04
N ASN A 335 -7.92 -20.48 12.03
CA ASN A 335 -8.45 -21.70 12.66
C ASN A 335 -9.52 -21.41 13.73
N GLY A 336 -9.81 -20.13 14.03
CA GLY A 336 -10.76 -19.70 15.05
C GLY A 336 -10.26 -19.88 16.50
N ASP A 337 -9.02 -20.30 16.68
CA ASP A 337 -8.36 -20.49 17.98
C ASP A 337 -7.18 -19.54 18.20
N GLY A 338 -7.04 -18.52 17.33
CA GLY A 338 -5.97 -17.54 17.32
C GLY A 338 -4.71 -18.02 16.58
N THR A 339 -4.79 -19.11 15.82
CA THR A 339 -3.71 -19.63 14.95
C THR A 339 -4.11 -19.61 13.49
N PHE A 340 -3.12 -19.65 12.60
CA PHE A 340 -3.31 -19.67 11.15
C PHE A 340 -2.61 -20.87 10.52
N THR A 341 -3.23 -21.44 9.49
CA THR A 341 -2.68 -22.55 8.70
C THR A 341 -2.61 -22.20 7.23
N ASP A 342 -1.44 -22.32 6.59
CA ASP A 342 -1.35 -22.17 5.13
C ASP A 342 -2.01 -23.37 4.43
N VAL A 343 -2.98 -23.07 3.61
CA VAL A 343 -3.79 -24.05 2.84
C VAL A 343 -3.63 -23.85 1.34
N THR A 344 -2.69 -23.03 0.89
CA THR A 344 -2.51 -22.66 -0.52
C THR A 344 -2.40 -23.86 -1.45
N ILE A 345 -1.62 -24.86 -1.06
CA ILE A 345 -1.40 -26.08 -1.86
C ILE A 345 -2.70 -26.90 -1.92
N ASP A 346 -3.34 -27.10 -0.78
CA ASP A 346 -4.57 -27.90 -0.66
C ASP A 346 -5.74 -27.23 -1.38
N ALA A 347 -5.79 -25.89 -1.33
CA ALA A 347 -6.78 -25.08 -2.05
C ALA A 347 -6.58 -25.04 -3.57
N GLY A 348 -5.44 -25.50 -4.09
CA GLY A 348 -5.12 -25.47 -5.52
C GLY A 348 -4.71 -24.08 -6.03
N LEU A 349 -4.27 -23.18 -5.14
CA LEU A 349 -3.89 -21.80 -5.46
C LEU A 349 -2.37 -21.59 -5.57
N LEU A 350 -1.56 -22.65 -5.46
CA LEU A 350 -0.10 -22.53 -5.57
C LEU A 350 0.30 -22.02 -6.96
N SER A 351 0.91 -20.88 -7.02
CA SER A 351 1.35 -20.23 -8.25
C SER A 351 2.64 -19.45 -8.01
N PHE A 352 3.55 -19.48 -8.99
CA PHE A 352 4.83 -18.76 -8.97
C PHE A 352 4.82 -17.63 -10.00
N LYS A 353 3.92 -16.67 -9.80
CA LYS A 353 3.73 -15.52 -10.70
C LYS A 353 3.88 -14.21 -9.93
N PRO A 354 4.39 -13.13 -10.54
CA PRO A 354 4.54 -11.86 -9.86
C PRO A 354 3.16 -11.26 -9.54
N THR A 355 2.73 -11.41 -8.29
CA THR A 355 1.40 -11.00 -7.82
C THR A 355 1.51 -9.73 -6.98
N GLN A 356 0.72 -8.72 -7.30
CA GLN A 356 0.66 -7.49 -6.54
C GLN A 356 -0.72 -7.22 -5.96
N THR A 357 -1.78 -7.68 -6.63
CA THR A 357 -3.15 -7.34 -6.27
C THR A 357 -4.10 -8.49 -6.58
N ALA A 358 -5.10 -8.66 -5.73
CA ALA A 358 -6.20 -9.60 -5.89
C ALA A 358 -7.46 -8.99 -5.29
N THR A 359 -8.64 -9.50 -5.66
CA THR A 359 -9.90 -9.12 -5.05
C THR A 359 -10.79 -10.33 -4.85
N TRP A 360 -11.47 -10.37 -3.70
CA TRP A 360 -12.42 -11.41 -3.34
C TRP A 360 -13.85 -10.89 -3.52
N ASN A 361 -14.68 -11.67 -4.18
CA ASN A 361 -16.11 -11.39 -4.29
C ASN A 361 -16.85 -12.66 -4.73
N ASP A 362 -18.17 -12.68 -4.59
CA ASP A 362 -19.03 -13.74 -5.11
C ASP A 362 -19.41 -13.39 -6.56
N PHE A 363 -18.54 -13.75 -7.53
CA PHE A 363 -18.73 -13.40 -8.94
C PHE A 363 -19.83 -14.20 -9.64
N ASN A 364 -20.23 -15.35 -9.08
CA ASN A 364 -21.25 -16.22 -9.63
C ASN A 364 -22.56 -16.21 -8.81
N LEU A 365 -22.62 -15.43 -7.71
CA LEU A 365 -23.75 -15.28 -6.80
C LEU A 365 -24.23 -16.62 -6.18
N ASP A 366 -23.28 -17.47 -5.82
CA ASP A 366 -23.57 -18.78 -5.23
C ASP A 366 -23.37 -18.84 -3.71
N GLY A 367 -23.05 -17.70 -3.07
CA GLY A 367 -22.90 -17.52 -1.64
C GLY A 367 -21.49 -17.87 -1.11
N TRP A 368 -20.51 -18.03 -1.98
CA TRP A 368 -19.13 -18.30 -1.62
C TRP A 368 -18.19 -17.27 -2.27
N LEU A 369 -17.13 -16.89 -1.57
CA LEU A 369 -16.16 -15.96 -2.10
C LEU A 369 -15.24 -16.66 -3.09
N ASP A 370 -15.19 -16.11 -4.29
CA ASP A 370 -14.27 -16.40 -5.38
C ASP A 370 -13.10 -15.43 -5.33
N VAL A 371 -11.98 -15.73 -6.00
CA VAL A 371 -10.83 -14.82 -6.08
C VAL A 371 -10.42 -14.51 -7.51
N PHE A 372 -10.27 -13.23 -7.80
CA PHE A 372 -9.59 -12.74 -8.98
C PHE A 372 -8.16 -12.34 -8.62
N ILE A 373 -7.16 -12.93 -9.30
CA ILE A 373 -5.74 -12.67 -9.09
C ILE A 373 -5.16 -11.99 -10.32
N ALA A 374 -4.61 -10.79 -10.12
CA ALA A 374 -3.97 -10.01 -11.17
C ALA A 374 -2.46 -10.08 -11.05
N TYR A 375 -1.81 -10.42 -12.18
CA TYR A 375 -0.36 -10.55 -12.25
C TYR A 375 0.28 -9.37 -12.97
N GLU A 376 1.55 -9.13 -12.65
CA GLU A 376 2.38 -8.19 -13.36
C GLU A 376 3.01 -8.85 -14.58
N THR A 377 2.54 -8.54 -15.76
CA THR A 377 3.22 -8.89 -17.00
C THR A 377 3.99 -7.71 -17.54
N ALA A 378 5.32 -7.74 -17.41
CA ALA A 378 6.22 -6.74 -17.97
C ALA A 378 6.89 -7.29 -19.24
N ASN A 379 6.63 -6.67 -20.36
CA ASN A 379 7.18 -7.02 -21.68
C ASN A 379 6.67 -8.37 -22.24
N ASN A 380 6.97 -8.62 -23.52
CA ASN A 380 6.51 -9.81 -24.26
C ASN A 380 7.27 -11.12 -23.90
N ILE A 381 8.11 -11.12 -22.85
CA ILE A 381 9.00 -12.24 -22.55
C ILE A 381 8.33 -13.26 -21.62
N ASN A 382 7.63 -12.77 -20.57
CA ASN A 382 6.90 -13.61 -19.62
C ASN A 382 5.47 -13.06 -19.53
N GLN A 383 4.52 -13.72 -20.18
CA GLN A 383 3.12 -13.36 -20.08
C GLN A 383 2.45 -14.18 -18.98
N TYR A 384 1.87 -13.49 -18.02
CA TYR A 384 1.10 -14.07 -16.93
C TYR A 384 -0.36 -13.60 -17.07
N PRO A 385 -1.23 -14.38 -17.74
CA PRO A 385 -2.65 -14.03 -17.82
C PRO A 385 -3.28 -14.01 -16.44
N CYS A 386 -4.21 -13.09 -16.23
CA CYS A 386 -4.99 -13.01 -15.01
C CYS A 386 -5.77 -14.31 -14.77
N GLU A 387 -6.09 -14.60 -13.52
CA GLU A 387 -6.83 -15.80 -13.13
C GLU A 387 -8.08 -15.44 -12.33
N LEU A 388 -9.16 -16.12 -12.63
CA LEU A 388 -10.39 -16.10 -11.84
C LEU A 388 -10.65 -17.52 -11.33
N PHE A 389 -10.62 -17.69 -10.03
CA PHE A 389 -10.85 -18.96 -9.37
C PHE A 389 -12.21 -18.95 -8.71
N LEU A 390 -13.10 -19.83 -9.16
CA LEU A 390 -14.38 -20.08 -8.46
C LEU A 390 -14.17 -21.06 -7.31
N ASN A 391 -14.82 -20.76 -6.21
CA ASN A 391 -14.84 -21.60 -5.00
C ASN A 391 -15.70 -22.85 -5.25
N ASN A 392 -15.13 -24.03 -5.01
CA ASN A 392 -15.84 -25.31 -5.17
C ASN A 392 -16.68 -25.69 -3.93
N LYS A 393 -16.77 -24.82 -2.92
CA LYS A 393 -17.50 -25.05 -1.65
C LYS A 393 -16.99 -26.24 -0.80
N ASN A 394 -15.74 -26.56 -1.00
CA ASN A 394 -15.03 -27.65 -0.32
C ASN A 394 -13.58 -27.29 -0.03
N GLU A 395 -13.31 -26.00 0.20
CA GLU A 395 -12.00 -25.40 0.46
C GLU A 395 -11.01 -25.49 -0.73
N THR A 396 -11.48 -25.83 -1.94
CA THR A 396 -10.67 -25.82 -3.16
C THR A 396 -11.23 -24.86 -4.21
N PHE A 397 -10.43 -24.54 -5.21
CA PHE A 397 -10.78 -23.58 -6.25
C PHE A 397 -10.56 -24.14 -7.65
N THR A 398 -11.34 -23.66 -8.63
CA THR A 398 -11.19 -23.98 -10.05
C THR A 398 -10.97 -22.71 -10.86
N ASN A 399 -9.86 -22.64 -11.61
CA ASN A 399 -9.60 -21.54 -12.51
C ASN A 399 -10.54 -21.58 -13.73
N VAL A 400 -11.37 -20.55 -13.88
CA VAL A 400 -12.34 -20.40 -14.96
C VAL A 400 -12.04 -19.22 -15.88
N ALA A 401 -10.93 -18.49 -15.67
CA ALA A 401 -10.64 -17.26 -16.38
C ALA A 401 -10.77 -17.37 -17.91
N PRO A 402 -10.22 -18.40 -18.59
CA PRO A 402 -10.40 -18.53 -20.04
C PRO A 402 -11.85 -18.71 -20.46
N ALA A 403 -12.63 -19.48 -19.70
CA ALA A 403 -14.05 -19.70 -19.96
C ALA A 403 -14.90 -18.45 -19.66
N ALA A 404 -14.45 -17.62 -18.73
CA ALA A 404 -15.09 -16.35 -18.33
C ALA A 404 -14.80 -15.19 -19.31
N GLY A 405 -13.98 -15.41 -20.36
CA GLY A 405 -13.56 -14.37 -21.29
C GLY A 405 -12.42 -13.49 -20.75
N ILE A 406 -11.73 -13.98 -19.71
CA ILE A 406 -10.57 -13.30 -19.11
C ILE A 406 -9.30 -13.97 -19.65
N ASP A 407 -8.79 -13.49 -20.78
CA ASP A 407 -7.57 -13.98 -21.41
C ASP A 407 -6.69 -12.78 -21.82
N PHE A 408 -6.22 -12.05 -20.82
CA PHE A 408 -5.32 -10.92 -21.04
C PHE A 408 -4.22 -10.87 -20.00
N SER A 409 -3.10 -10.27 -20.40
CA SER A 409 -1.94 -10.03 -19.56
C SER A 409 -1.57 -8.54 -19.65
N ALA A 410 -1.35 -7.90 -18.51
CA ALA A 410 -0.92 -6.51 -18.43
C ALA A 410 -0.02 -6.30 -17.21
N LEU A 411 0.65 -5.15 -17.13
CA LEU A 411 1.39 -4.76 -15.93
C LEU A 411 0.39 -4.13 -14.92
N ILE A 412 -0.44 -4.99 -14.31
CA ILE A 412 -1.52 -4.58 -13.42
C ILE A 412 -0.95 -4.20 -12.06
N LYS A 413 -1.42 -3.10 -11.51
CA LYS A 413 -1.01 -2.55 -10.22
C LYS A 413 -2.12 -2.47 -9.17
N GLY A 414 -3.35 -2.37 -9.59
CA GLY A 414 -4.52 -2.38 -8.73
C GLY A 414 -5.68 -3.10 -9.40
N VAL A 415 -6.46 -3.82 -8.63
CA VAL A 415 -7.76 -4.38 -9.02
C VAL A 415 -8.77 -4.11 -7.93
N THR A 416 -9.99 -3.80 -8.33
CA THR A 416 -11.14 -3.66 -7.42
C THR A 416 -12.37 -4.31 -8.04
N SER A 417 -13.28 -4.78 -7.20
CA SER A 417 -14.55 -5.40 -7.61
C SER A 417 -15.75 -4.66 -7.00
N GLY A 418 -16.84 -4.57 -7.76
CA GLY A 418 -18.09 -3.95 -7.31
C GLY A 418 -19.12 -3.87 -8.44
N ASP A 419 -20.39 -3.72 -8.13
CA ASP A 419 -21.47 -3.58 -9.08
C ASP A 419 -21.60 -2.09 -9.49
N TYR A 420 -20.79 -1.66 -10.47
CA TYR A 420 -20.77 -0.23 -10.87
C TYR A 420 -22.03 0.22 -11.61
N ASN A 421 -22.78 -0.71 -12.16
CA ASN A 421 -23.93 -0.42 -13.01
C ASN A 421 -25.28 -0.78 -12.37
N ASN A 422 -25.28 -1.22 -11.11
CA ASN A 422 -26.43 -1.62 -10.32
C ASN A 422 -27.31 -2.72 -10.99
N ASP A 423 -26.68 -3.65 -11.74
CA ASP A 423 -27.38 -4.78 -12.38
C ASP A 423 -27.38 -6.06 -11.52
N GLY A 424 -26.73 -6.00 -10.35
CA GLY A 424 -26.66 -7.07 -9.38
C GLY A 424 -25.56 -8.08 -9.64
N TRP A 425 -24.63 -7.81 -10.58
CA TRP A 425 -23.45 -8.64 -10.85
C TRP A 425 -22.18 -7.86 -10.53
N THR A 426 -21.22 -8.52 -9.88
CA THR A 426 -19.96 -7.90 -9.52
C THR A 426 -19.05 -7.74 -10.73
N ASP A 427 -18.63 -6.51 -11.01
CA ASP A 427 -17.72 -6.10 -12.08
C ASP A 427 -16.28 -5.97 -11.58
N LEU A 428 -15.33 -5.77 -12.50
CA LEU A 428 -13.91 -5.62 -12.20
C LEU A 428 -13.33 -4.37 -12.86
N PHE A 429 -12.53 -3.61 -12.09
CA PHE A 429 -11.77 -2.47 -12.62
C PHE A 429 -10.28 -2.61 -12.29
N PHE A 430 -9.41 -2.21 -13.24
CA PHE A 430 -7.97 -2.38 -13.16
C PHE A 430 -7.22 -1.09 -13.48
N SER A 431 -6.14 -0.86 -12.74
CA SER A 431 -5.10 0.11 -13.07
C SER A 431 -3.83 -0.57 -13.56
N THR A 432 -3.13 0.04 -14.51
CA THR A 432 -1.90 -0.53 -15.09
C THR A 432 -0.76 0.48 -15.20
N MET A 433 0.47 -0.01 -15.16
CA MET A 433 1.65 0.81 -15.44
C MET A 433 1.88 1.06 -16.94
N ASN A 434 1.17 0.35 -17.82
CA ASN A 434 1.19 0.60 -19.27
C ASN A 434 0.35 1.84 -19.66
N GLY A 435 -0.38 2.40 -18.72
CA GLY A 435 -1.24 3.57 -18.92
C GLY A 435 -2.70 3.24 -19.19
N GLU A 436 -3.02 2.01 -19.54
CA GLU A 436 -4.40 1.57 -19.74
C GLU A 436 -5.12 1.40 -18.41
N LYS A 437 -6.41 1.71 -18.41
CA LYS A 437 -7.36 1.36 -17.35
C LYS A 437 -8.36 0.39 -17.97
N LEU A 438 -8.71 -0.67 -17.28
CA LEU A 438 -9.60 -1.70 -17.83
C LEU A 438 -10.86 -1.81 -16.94
N LEU A 439 -12.02 -1.83 -17.56
CA LEU A 439 -13.30 -2.13 -16.91
C LEU A 439 -13.88 -3.38 -17.57
N LEU A 440 -14.07 -4.44 -16.79
CA LEU A 440 -14.73 -5.66 -17.21
C LEU A 440 -16.10 -5.74 -16.57
N LYS A 441 -17.14 -5.72 -17.41
CA LYS A 441 -18.53 -5.89 -16.99
C LYS A 441 -18.88 -7.37 -16.89
N ASN A 442 -19.41 -7.79 -15.74
CA ASN A 442 -20.00 -9.13 -15.58
C ASN A 442 -21.39 -9.19 -16.22
N LYS A 443 -21.57 -10.11 -17.16
CA LYS A 443 -22.82 -10.31 -17.93
C LYS A 443 -23.72 -11.39 -17.32
N GLY A 444 -23.39 -11.90 -16.13
CA GLY A 444 -24.06 -13.03 -15.51
C GLY A 444 -23.49 -14.37 -15.98
N LEU A 445 -24.20 -15.44 -15.69
CA LEU A 445 -23.70 -16.81 -15.86
C LEU A 445 -23.99 -17.39 -17.23
N GLN A 446 -23.00 -18.05 -17.79
CA GLN A 446 -23.16 -18.99 -18.90
C GLN A 446 -22.61 -20.36 -18.47
N ASN A 447 -23.46 -21.37 -18.41
CA ASN A 447 -23.12 -22.71 -17.93
C ASN A 447 -22.48 -22.73 -16.52
N GLY A 448 -22.92 -21.84 -15.63
CA GLY A 448 -22.40 -21.72 -14.25
C GLY A 448 -21.11 -20.90 -14.13
N VAL A 449 -20.56 -20.38 -15.23
CA VAL A 449 -19.36 -19.54 -15.23
C VAL A 449 -19.77 -18.07 -15.46
N PRO A 450 -19.28 -17.09 -14.63
CA PRO A 450 -19.51 -15.68 -14.87
C PRO A 450 -18.79 -15.23 -16.13
N MET A 451 -19.49 -14.48 -16.99
CA MET A 451 -18.98 -14.02 -18.29
C MET A 451 -18.65 -12.54 -18.23
N PHE A 452 -17.42 -12.17 -18.59
CA PHE A 452 -16.98 -10.79 -18.59
C PHE A 452 -16.84 -10.21 -20.00
N GLU A 453 -17.23 -8.95 -20.15
CA GLU A 453 -17.10 -8.15 -21.36
C GLU A 453 -16.27 -6.91 -21.08
N ASN A 454 -15.34 -6.57 -21.98
CA ASN A 454 -14.53 -5.36 -21.83
C ASN A 454 -15.36 -4.12 -22.19
N ALA A 455 -15.74 -3.37 -21.14
CA ALA A 455 -16.52 -2.13 -21.24
C ALA A 455 -15.67 -0.85 -21.17
N THR A 456 -14.34 -0.96 -21.22
CA THR A 456 -13.38 0.16 -21.02
C THR A 456 -13.68 1.36 -21.93
N LYS A 457 -13.89 1.10 -23.20
CA LYS A 457 -14.09 2.14 -24.21
C LYS A 457 -15.47 2.80 -24.09
N GLU A 458 -16.49 1.99 -23.91
CA GLU A 458 -17.88 2.44 -23.71
C GLU A 458 -18.00 3.30 -22.47
N ALA A 459 -17.28 2.93 -21.41
CA ALA A 459 -17.23 3.66 -20.14
C ALA A 459 -16.37 4.94 -20.21
N GLY A 460 -15.54 5.11 -21.24
CA GLY A 460 -14.73 6.31 -21.49
C GLY A 460 -13.35 6.31 -20.86
N PHE A 461 -12.84 5.16 -20.40
CA PHE A 461 -11.50 5.04 -19.79
C PHE A 461 -10.34 4.95 -20.80
N ASP A 462 -10.63 4.86 -22.09
CA ASP A 462 -9.64 4.80 -23.18
C ASP A 462 -8.99 6.16 -23.52
N LYS A 463 -9.43 7.24 -22.89
CA LYS A 463 -9.03 8.62 -23.22
C LYS A 463 -7.81 9.14 -22.49
N GLU A 464 -7.53 8.58 -21.31
CA GLU A 464 -6.43 9.01 -20.44
C GLU A 464 -5.47 7.86 -20.15
N LEU A 465 -4.37 7.82 -20.88
CA LEU A 465 -3.38 6.75 -20.83
C LEU A 465 -2.18 7.16 -19.95
N TYR A 466 -2.40 7.27 -18.65
CA TYR A 466 -1.34 7.50 -17.66
C TYR A 466 -1.08 6.23 -16.85
N SER A 467 0.19 5.89 -16.66
CA SER A 467 0.59 4.86 -15.68
C SER A 467 -0.11 5.12 -14.35
N SER A 468 -0.70 4.10 -13.78
CA SER A 468 -1.51 4.22 -12.56
C SER A 468 -1.28 3.03 -11.63
N PHE A 469 -1.49 3.27 -10.33
CA PHE A 469 -1.17 2.31 -9.30
C PHE A 469 -2.41 1.94 -8.47
N PRO A 470 -2.74 2.54 -7.29
CA PRO A 470 -3.90 2.13 -6.53
C PRO A 470 -5.20 2.51 -7.23
N THR A 471 -6.21 1.69 -7.02
CA THR A 471 -7.58 1.94 -7.49
C THR A 471 -8.59 1.28 -6.59
N TRP A 472 -9.77 1.89 -6.45
CA TRP A 472 -10.92 1.30 -5.78
C TRP A 472 -12.24 1.86 -6.30
N PHE A 473 -13.34 1.13 -6.04
CA PHE A 473 -14.70 1.63 -6.16
C PHE A 473 -15.17 2.25 -4.83
N PHE A 474 -15.87 3.37 -4.90
CA PHE A 474 -16.53 4.02 -3.77
C PHE A 474 -17.63 4.96 -4.25
N ASP A 475 -18.58 5.29 -3.41
CA ASP A 475 -19.59 6.31 -3.69
C ASP A 475 -19.19 7.61 -2.94
N TYR A 476 -18.36 8.46 -3.59
CA TYR A 476 -17.83 9.66 -2.93
C TYR A 476 -18.87 10.76 -2.72
N ASN A 477 -19.96 10.74 -3.50
CA ASN A 477 -20.97 11.79 -3.53
C ASN A 477 -22.34 11.35 -3.00
N ASN A 478 -22.45 10.11 -2.50
CA ASN A 478 -23.65 9.48 -1.96
C ASN A 478 -24.86 9.55 -2.93
N ASP A 479 -24.64 9.31 -4.22
CA ASP A 479 -25.70 9.26 -5.24
C ASP A 479 -26.19 7.82 -5.54
N GLY A 480 -25.57 6.81 -4.93
CA GLY A 480 -25.93 5.42 -5.08
C GLY A 480 -25.26 4.74 -6.28
N TRP A 481 -24.27 5.35 -6.92
CA TRP A 481 -23.46 4.75 -7.97
C TRP A 481 -22.00 4.67 -7.53
N LEU A 482 -21.34 3.55 -7.85
CA LEU A 482 -19.92 3.40 -7.54
C LEU A 482 -19.08 4.22 -8.51
N ASP A 483 -18.34 5.17 -7.98
CA ASP A 483 -17.32 5.94 -8.65
C ASP A 483 -15.98 5.20 -8.62
N VAL A 484 -14.99 5.65 -9.41
CA VAL A 484 -13.67 5.05 -9.46
C VAL A 484 -12.60 6.05 -9.00
N PHE A 485 -11.82 5.66 -8.01
CA PHE A 485 -10.55 6.32 -7.70
C PHE A 485 -9.39 5.62 -8.42
N VAL A 486 -8.44 6.39 -8.93
CA VAL A 486 -7.14 5.92 -9.46
C VAL A 486 -6.07 6.93 -9.11
N CYS A 487 -4.91 6.52 -8.64
CA CYS A 487 -3.77 7.42 -8.56
C CYS A 487 -2.79 7.17 -9.71
N ASN A 488 -2.54 8.20 -10.51
CA ASN A 488 -1.49 8.13 -11.53
C ASN A 488 -0.12 8.03 -10.87
N PHE A 489 0.84 7.42 -11.56
CA PHE A 489 2.17 7.13 -11.05
C PHE A 489 3.23 7.42 -12.11
N ALA A 490 4.38 7.91 -11.72
CA ALA A 490 5.53 8.09 -12.62
C ALA A 490 6.77 7.42 -12.03
N GLN A 491 7.64 6.91 -12.92
CA GLN A 491 8.86 6.19 -12.55
C GLN A 491 10.14 6.85 -13.04
N ASP A 492 10.03 7.92 -13.80
CA ASP A 492 11.17 8.59 -14.45
C ASP A 492 11.93 9.49 -13.49
N ARG A 493 11.25 9.99 -12.43
CA ARG A 493 11.82 10.92 -11.45
C ARG A 493 11.29 10.66 -10.05
N PRO A 494 12.03 11.11 -9.00
CA PRO A 494 11.53 11.12 -7.63
C PRO A 494 10.27 11.97 -7.49
N LEU A 495 9.41 11.64 -6.52
CA LEU A 495 8.23 12.44 -6.21
C LEU A 495 8.60 13.88 -5.77
N SER A 496 9.73 14.07 -5.10
CA SER A 496 10.28 15.37 -4.72
C SER A 496 10.41 16.34 -5.90
N PHE A 497 10.81 15.83 -7.08
CA PHE A 497 10.87 16.63 -8.31
C PHE A 497 9.50 17.20 -8.67
N TYR A 498 8.47 16.35 -8.72
CA TYR A 498 7.13 16.76 -9.11
C TYR A 498 6.46 17.65 -8.06
N ALA A 499 6.71 17.37 -6.77
CA ALA A 499 6.23 18.18 -5.67
C ALA A 499 6.81 19.60 -5.72
N ALA A 500 8.12 19.74 -5.90
CA ALA A 500 8.76 21.05 -6.07
C ALA A 500 8.27 21.77 -7.32
N GLN A 501 8.15 21.05 -8.44
CA GLN A 501 7.64 21.62 -9.69
C GLN A 501 6.24 22.19 -9.51
N ASP A 502 5.35 21.45 -8.85
CA ASP A 502 3.96 21.88 -8.62
C ASP A 502 3.87 23.17 -7.79
N PHE A 503 4.70 23.29 -6.74
CA PHE A 503 4.78 24.53 -5.93
C PHE A 503 5.34 25.73 -6.71
N ILE A 504 6.37 25.53 -7.53
CA ILE A 504 7.11 26.62 -8.20
C ILE A 504 6.44 27.01 -9.52
N LYS A 505 6.00 26.02 -10.28
CA LYS A 505 5.38 26.19 -11.60
C LYS A 505 4.34 25.10 -11.80
N PRO A 506 3.12 25.29 -11.24
CA PRO A 506 2.05 24.30 -11.40
C PRO A 506 1.87 23.87 -12.85
N SER A 507 1.85 22.57 -13.07
CA SER A 507 1.71 21.97 -14.39
C SER A 507 0.31 21.40 -14.57
N SER A 508 -0.24 21.51 -15.77
CA SER A 508 -1.44 20.78 -16.19
C SER A 508 -1.16 19.29 -16.44
N ASP A 509 0.10 18.88 -16.33
CA ASP A 509 0.51 17.50 -16.46
C ASP A 509 -0.12 16.63 -15.37
N ASN A 510 -0.62 15.47 -15.76
CA ASN A 510 -1.36 14.54 -14.89
C ASN A 510 -0.46 13.45 -14.28
N HIS A 511 0.88 13.54 -14.44
CA HIS A 511 1.79 12.59 -13.83
C HIS A 511 1.65 12.56 -12.31
N GLY A 512 1.40 11.37 -11.76
CA GLY A 512 1.36 11.12 -10.34
C GLY A 512 0.22 11.77 -9.55
N LYS A 513 -0.79 12.34 -10.22
CA LYS A 513 -1.94 12.98 -9.57
C LYS A 513 -3.09 12.00 -9.36
N PRO A 514 -3.81 12.10 -8.23
CA PRO A 514 -5.04 11.35 -8.00
C PRO A 514 -6.12 11.68 -9.03
N ARG A 515 -6.96 10.70 -9.35
CA ARG A 515 -8.10 10.83 -10.25
C ARG A 515 -9.34 10.22 -9.62
N VAL A 516 -10.46 10.92 -9.80
CA VAL A 516 -11.80 10.40 -9.50
C VAL A 516 -12.62 10.49 -10.77
N TYR A 517 -13.19 9.37 -11.14
CA TYR A 517 -14.11 9.25 -12.26
C TYR A 517 -15.52 9.06 -11.71
N HIS A 518 -16.35 10.08 -11.87
CA HIS A 518 -17.76 10.06 -11.47
C HIS A 518 -18.56 9.15 -12.40
N ASN A 519 -19.34 8.26 -11.81
CA ASN A 519 -20.26 7.39 -12.52
C ASN A 519 -21.53 8.14 -12.90
N ASN A 520 -21.80 8.26 -14.19
CA ASN A 520 -22.95 9.01 -14.69
C ASN A 520 -24.29 8.25 -14.58
N GLY A 521 -24.33 7.05 -13.98
CA GLY A 521 -25.51 6.20 -13.85
C GLY A 521 -26.04 5.60 -15.15
N ASN A 522 -25.28 5.68 -16.22
CA ASN A 522 -25.64 5.20 -17.57
C ASN A 522 -24.56 4.29 -18.20
N GLY A 523 -23.63 3.77 -17.38
CA GLY A 523 -22.52 2.95 -17.80
C GLY A 523 -21.28 3.72 -18.28
N THR A 524 -21.29 5.06 -18.21
CA THR A 524 -20.14 5.91 -18.57
C THR A 524 -19.62 6.68 -17.35
N PHE A 525 -18.35 7.11 -17.43
CA PHE A 525 -17.69 7.85 -16.37
C PHE A 525 -17.15 9.20 -16.87
N THR A 526 -17.11 10.18 -15.97
CA THR A 526 -16.54 11.51 -16.23
C THR A 526 -15.43 11.80 -15.23
N ASN A 527 -14.24 12.20 -15.72
CA ASN A 527 -13.15 12.64 -14.84
C ASN A 527 -13.52 13.98 -14.19
N VAL A 528 -13.65 13.98 -12.87
CA VAL A 528 -14.05 15.15 -12.05
C VAL A 528 -12.94 15.60 -11.09
N SER A 529 -11.71 15.15 -11.32
CA SER A 529 -10.57 15.33 -10.38
C SER A 529 -10.20 16.80 -10.17
N GLU A 530 -10.37 17.64 -11.20
CA GLU A 530 -10.07 19.07 -11.12
C GLU A 530 -11.12 19.79 -10.26
N GLU A 531 -12.40 19.51 -10.47
CA GLU A 531 -13.50 20.00 -9.66
C GLU A 531 -13.35 19.57 -8.19
N LEU A 532 -12.86 18.35 -7.99
CA LEU A 532 -12.61 17.79 -6.66
C LEU A 532 -11.28 18.27 -6.04
N ARG A 533 -10.52 19.14 -6.71
CA ARG A 533 -9.24 19.73 -6.26
C ARG A 533 -8.12 18.69 -6.04
N LEU A 534 -8.17 17.56 -6.72
CA LEU A 534 -7.15 16.50 -6.66
C LEU A 534 -6.05 16.75 -7.71
N ASN A 535 -5.34 17.86 -7.57
CA ASN A 535 -4.43 18.38 -8.59
C ASN A 535 -2.94 18.36 -8.18
N GLN A 536 -2.61 17.80 -7.00
CA GLN A 536 -1.23 17.67 -6.53
C GLN A 536 -0.66 16.29 -6.84
N PRO A 537 0.64 16.17 -7.18
CA PRO A 537 1.29 14.87 -7.33
C PRO A 537 1.43 14.18 -5.96
N VAL A 538 1.03 12.91 -5.87
CA VAL A 538 1.09 12.11 -4.65
C VAL A 538 1.86 10.81 -4.85
N PHE A 539 1.79 10.20 -6.05
CA PHE A 539 2.35 8.90 -6.34
C PHE A 539 1.95 7.88 -5.27
N ALA A 540 0.64 7.79 -4.98
CA ALA A 540 0.17 6.87 -3.97
C ALA A 540 0.54 5.42 -4.37
N MET A 541 1.06 4.67 -3.41
CA MET A 541 1.25 3.22 -3.51
C MET A 541 0.12 2.51 -2.78
N GLY A 542 0.06 2.63 -1.46
CA GLY A 542 -1.10 2.23 -0.69
C GLY A 542 -2.00 3.40 -0.40
N SER A 543 -3.29 3.14 -0.35
CA SER A 543 -4.29 4.17 -0.11
C SER A 543 -5.64 3.53 0.17
N ASN A 544 -6.43 4.22 0.99
CA ASN A 544 -7.74 3.75 1.40
C ASN A 544 -8.66 4.93 1.71
N PHE A 545 -9.92 4.62 1.97
CA PHE A 545 -10.97 5.58 2.29
C PHE A 545 -11.69 5.20 3.59
N GLY A 546 -12.23 6.21 4.26
CA GLY A 546 -13.01 6.11 5.50
C GLY A 546 -13.78 7.39 5.75
N ASP A 547 -14.50 7.50 6.85
CA ASP A 547 -15.30 8.67 7.24
C ASP A 547 -14.77 9.20 8.58
N ILE A 548 -13.70 10.04 8.51
CA ILE A 548 -12.93 10.45 9.70
C ILE A 548 -13.67 11.41 10.62
N ASP A 549 -14.71 12.08 10.14
CA ASP A 549 -15.47 13.06 10.92
C ASP A 549 -16.95 12.69 11.07
N ASN A 550 -17.30 11.46 10.73
CA ASN A 550 -18.64 10.89 10.85
C ASN A 550 -19.73 11.74 10.17
N ASP A 551 -19.36 12.48 9.11
CA ASP A 551 -20.32 13.30 8.38
C ASP A 551 -21.02 12.54 7.25
N GLY A 552 -20.68 11.26 7.05
CA GLY A 552 -21.25 10.35 6.05
C GLY A 552 -20.65 10.47 4.66
N TRP A 553 -19.61 11.29 4.47
CA TRP A 553 -18.89 11.43 3.21
C TRP A 553 -17.49 10.79 3.32
N LEU A 554 -17.17 9.91 2.38
CA LEU A 554 -15.90 9.17 2.43
C LEU A 554 -14.70 10.07 2.15
N ASP A 555 -13.77 10.09 3.09
CA ASP A 555 -12.47 10.75 3.05
C ASP A 555 -11.41 9.80 2.50
N MET A 556 -10.17 10.27 2.25
CA MET A 556 -9.09 9.43 1.69
C MET A 556 -7.76 9.68 2.39
N TYR A 557 -7.04 8.62 2.70
CA TYR A 557 -5.61 8.70 3.02
C TYR A 557 -4.78 8.06 1.91
N LEU A 558 -3.78 8.80 1.42
CA LEU A 558 -2.91 8.39 0.32
C LEU A 558 -1.47 8.29 0.83
N GLY A 559 -0.93 7.06 0.86
CA GLY A 559 0.46 6.79 1.18
C GLY A 559 1.36 7.18 0.02
N SER A 560 2.12 8.26 0.20
CA SER A 560 2.92 8.90 -0.84
C SER A 560 4.28 8.23 -1.02
N GLY A 561 4.78 8.18 -2.25
CA GLY A 561 6.16 7.87 -2.55
C GLY A 561 6.38 7.01 -3.78
N ASN A 562 7.64 6.89 -4.16
CA ASN A 562 8.14 5.92 -5.12
C ASN A 562 9.52 5.43 -4.62
N PRO A 563 10.12 4.38 -5.22
CA PRO A 563 11.35 3.75 -4.69
C PRO A 563 12.59 4.64 -4.54
N PHE A 564 12.55 5.89 -4.96
CA PHE A 564 13.70 6.79 -4.83
C PHE A 564 13.87 7.30 -3.40
N TYR A 565 15.11 7.35 -2.91
CA TYR A 565 15.46 7.90 -1.59
C TYR A 565 15.13 9.38 -1.43
N GLN A 566 15.07 10.13 -2.53
CA GLN A 566 14.72 11.55 -2.57
C GLN A 566 13.22 11.82 -2.39
N SER A 567 12.37 10.78 -2.45
CA SER A 567 10.91 10.92 -2.36
C SER A 567 10.42 11.14 -0.94
N LEU A 568 10.99 12.14 -0.26
CA LEU A 568 10.57 12.62 1.06
C LEU A 568 9.46 13.67 0.88
N VAL A 569 8.26 13.21 0.67
CA VAL A 569 7.07 14.05 0.41
C VAL A 569 5.94 13.57 1.32
N PRO A 570 5.16 14.47 1.96
CA PRO A 570 4.18 14.06 2.94
C PRO A 570 3.09 13.17 2.34
N ASN A 571 2.74 12.11 3.06
CA ASN A 571 1.49 11.39 2.87
C ASN A 571 0.32 12.36 2.98
N LYS A 572 -0.81 12.05 2.35
CA LYS A 572 -1.92 12.99 2.21
C LYS A 572 -3.20 12.47 2.85
N LEU A 573 -3.80 13.30 3.70
CA LEU A 573 -5.17 13.11 4.19
C LEU A 573 -6.07 14.15 3.52
N TYR A 574 -7.09 13.66 2.82
CA TYR A 574 -8.09 14.48 2.15
C TYR A 574 -9.45 14.27 2.79
N ARG A 575 -10.05 15.34 3.31
CA ARG A 575 -11.42 15.33 3.80
C ARG A 575 -12.40 15.66 2.68
N ASN A 576 -13.43 14.85 2.53
CA ASN A 576 -14.51 15.06 1.57
C ASN A 576 -15.48 16.14 2.07
N VAL A 577 -15.61 17.23 1.36
CA VAL A 577 -16.51 18.32 1.73
C VAL A 577 -17.86 18.15 0.99
N LYS A 578 -18.67 17.25 1.53
CA LYS A 578 -20.06 17.02 1.09
C LYS A 578 -20.18 16.62 -0.39
N GLY A 579 -19.29 15.76 -0.86
CA GLY A 579 -19.25 15.29 -2.25
C GLY A 579 -18.86 16.36 -3.28
N LYS A 580 -18.43 17.57 -2.85
CA LYS A 580 -18.15 18.68 -3.75
C LYS A 580 -16.68 18.85 -4.09
N TYR A 581 -15.81 18.62 -3.14
CA TYR A 581 -14.36 18.64 -3.30
C TYR A 581 -13.69 17.98 -2.10
N PHE A 582 -12.40 17.62 -2.28
CA PHE A 582 -11.55 17.14 -1.21
C PHE A 582 -10.66 18.26 -0.68
N ALA A 583 -10.73 18.51 0.63
CA ALA A 583 -9.90 19.46 1.33
C ALA A 583 -8.61 18.77 1.79
N ASP A 584 -7.44 19.31 1.44
CA ASP A 584 -6.14 18.82 1.96
C ASP A 584 -6.00 19.24 3.44
N VAL A 585 -6.25 18.31 4.34
CA VAL A 585 -6.15 18.50 5.80
C VAL A 585 -4.86 17.93 6.40
N THR A 586 -3.93 17.49 5.56
CA THR A 586 -2.67 16.83 5.93
C THR A 586 -1.90 17.56 7.03
N ALA A 587 -1.70 18.87 6.87
CA ALA A 587 -0.92 19.65 7.83
C ALA A 587 -1.66 19.89 9.15
N SER A 588 -2.99 20.08 9.12
CA SER A 588 -3.80 20.28 10.33
C SER A 588 -4.00 18.99 11.11
N SER A 589 -4.21 17.88 10.41
CA SER A 589 -4.38 16.55 11.01
C SER A 589 -3.10 16.00 11.63
N ARG A 590 -1.92 16.52 11.29
CA ARG A 590 -0.63 15.96 11.71
C ARG A 590 -0.35 14.55 11.18
N THR A 591 -0.95 14.17 10.06
CA THR A 591 -0.75 12.85 9.43
C THR A 591 0.22 12.87 8.26
N GLY A 592 0.79 14.03 7.95
CA GLY A 592 1.71 14.24 6.81
C GLY A 592 3.15 13.78 7.10
N ASN A 593 3.35 12.51 7.42
CA ASN A 593 4.69 11.94 7.54
C ASN A 593 5.39 11.94 6.17
N LEU A 594 6.70 12.25 6.16
CA LEU A 594 7.52 12.35 4.93
C LEU A 594 8.00 11.00 4.40
N GLN A 595 7.90 9.96 5.21
CA GLN A 595 8.30 8.64 4.80
C GLN A 595 7.28 7.99 3.88
N LYS A 596 7.71 7.02 3.11
CA LYS A 596 6.83 6.33 2.18
C LYS A 596 5.74 5.57 2.93
N GLY A 597 4.47 5.96 2.71
CA GLY A 597 3.32 5.21 3.16
C GLY A 597 3.00 4.12 2.16
N HIS A 598 2.79 2.90 2.63
CA HIS A 598 2.51 1.76 1.76
C HIS A 598 1.08 1.25 1.97
N ALA A 599 0.83 0.37 2.92
CA ALA A 599 -0.54 -0.10 3.16
C ALA A 599 -1.28 0.83 4.14
N VAL A 600 -2.56 1.10 3.86
CA VAL A 600 -3.42 1.97 4.67
C VAL A 600 -4.70 1.24 5.03
N SER A 601 -5.06 1.22 6.31
CA SER A 601 -6.32 0.67 6.82
C SER A 601 -7.01 1.69 7.72
N PHE A 602 -8.32 1.84 7.54
CA PHE A 602 -9.19 2.60 8.44
C PHE A 602 -9.94 1.62 9.34
N GLY A 603 -10.31 2.06 10.53
CA GLY A 603 -11.18 1.31 11.45
C GLY A 603 -11.25 2.00 12.80
N ASP A 604 -12.38 1.88 13.47
CA ASP A 604 -12.62 2.33 14.84
C ASP A 604 -12.02 1.30 15.80
N MET A 605 -10.71 1.47 16.16
CA MET A 605 -9.92 0.44 16.84
C MET A 605 -10.05 0.51 18.37
N ASP A 606 -10.58 1.59 18.91
CA ASP A 606 -10.89 1.72 20.36
C ASP A 606 -12.40 1.70 20.64
N ASN A 607 -13.21 1.49 19.58
CA ASN A 607 -14.68 1.41 19.64
C ASN A 607 -15.34 2.68 20.20
N ASP A 608 -14.75 3.86 19.98
CA ASP A 608 -15.35 5.15 20.36
C ASP A 608 -16.27 5.73 19.27
N GLY A 609 -16.27 5.13 18.07
CA GLY A 609 -17.08 5.50 16.93
C GLY A 609 -16.37 6.38 15.91
N ASP A 610 -15.15 6.81 16.17
CA ASP A 610 -14.33 7.62 15.28
C ASP A 610 -13.27 6.75 14.60
N GLN A 611 -13.19 6.76 13.27
CA GLN A 611 -12.23 5.92 12.54
C GLN A 611 -10.79 6.38 12.73
N ASP A 612 -9.93 5.45 13.11
CA ASP A 612 -8.48 5.57 13.18
C ASP A 612 -7.80 5.18 11.86
N ILE A 613 -6.49 5.42 11.75
CA ILE A 613 -5.72 5.09 10.56
C ILE A 613 -4.46 4.31 10.94
N HIS A 614 -4.33 3.09 10.46
CA HIS A 614 -3.12 2.29 10.54
C HIS A 614 -2.39 2.31 9.20
N ILE A 615 -1.05 2.49 9.21
CA ILE A 615 -0.25 2.63 8.00
C ILE A 615 1.04 1.82 8.13
N GLU A 616 1.24 0.85 7.23
CA GLU A 616 2.55 0.26 7.01
C GLU A 616 3.43 1.24 6.24
N MET A 617 4.64 1.45 6.75
CA MET A 617 5.56 2.46 6.26
C MET A 617 6.83 1.83 5.68
N GLY A 618 7.63 2.65 5.02
CA GLY A 618 8.93 2.28 4.51
C GLY A 618 8.97 2.10 2.99
N GLY A 619 10.15 1.87 2.47
CA GLY A 619 10.39 1.66 1.04
C GLY A 619 10.83 0.24 0.71
N ALA A 620 11.39 0.07 -0.48
CA ALA A 620 11.74 -1.22 -1.03
C ALA A 620 13.11 -1.76 -0.56
N PHE A 621 13.90 -0.97 0.15
CA PHE A 621 15.24 -1.32 0.60
C PHE A 621 15.34 -1.33 2.13
N LYS A 622 16.19 -2.18 2.69
CA LYS A 622 16.43 -2.23 4.15
C LYS A 622 16.86 -0.88 4.75
N GLY A 623 17.56 -0.04 4.00
CA GLY A 623 17.92 1.31 4.42
C GLY A 623 16.79 2.34 4.30
N ASP A 624 15.64 1.93 3.82
CA ASP A 624 14.44 2.76 3.66
C ASP A 624 13.27 2.25 4.52
N ASN A 625 13.57 1.40 5.52
CA ASN A 625 12.60 0.95 6.50
C ASN A 625 12.20 2.09 7.42
N TYR A 626 10.97 2.04 7.91
CA TYR A 626 10.43 3.01 8.86
C TYR A 626 9.38 2.34 9.76
N PRO A 627 9.26 2.74 11.03
CA PRO A 627 8.25 2.20 11.92
C PRO A 627 6.83 2.42 11.41
N THR A 628 5.98 1.42 11.59
CA THR A 628 4.54 1.49 11.36
C THR A 628 3.92 2.69 12.08
N LEU A 629 2.96 3.33 11.47
CA LEU A 629 2.21 4.44 12.08
C LEU A 629 0.79 4.01 12.45
N PHE A 630 0.34 4.46 13.59
CA PHE A 630 -1.03 4.39 14.04
C PHE A 630 -1.47 5.78 14.47
N TYR A 631 -2.50 6.29 13.83
CA TYR A 631 -3.09 7.59 14.09
C TYR A 631 -4.45 7.43 14.74
N LEU A 632 -4.50 7.63 16.07
CA LEU A 632 -5.74 7.67 16.82
C LEU A 632 -6.50 8.96 16.49
N ASN A 633 -7.77 8.85 16.19
CA ASN A 633 -8.67 9.96 15.92
C ASN A 633 -9.25 10.48 17.26
N PRO A 634 -8.97 11.72 17.68
CA PRO A 634 -9.48 12.22 18.95
C PRO A 634 -10.92 12.76 18.85
N GLY A 635 -11.65 12.41 17.84
CA GLY A 635 -12.92 13.02 17.45
C GLY A 635 -12.75 14.35 16.71
N GLN A 636 -13.61 14.57 15.75
CA GLN A 636 -13.52 15.73 14.86
C GLN A 636 -14.55 16.83 15.22
N PRO A 637 -14.31 18.10 14.81
CA PRO A 637 -15.26 19.17 15.07
C PRO A 637 -16.64 18.86 14.47
N GLY A 638 -17.67 18.94 15.28
CA GLY A 638 -19.06 18.63 14.90
C GLY A 638 -19.70 17.65 15.85
N ASN A 639 -18.91 16.79 16.50
CA ASN A 639 -19.41 15.68 17.36
C ASN A 639 -20.54 14.94 16.62
N ASN A 640 -20.26 14.52 15.40
CA ASN A 640 -21.20 13.79 14.58
C ASN A 640 -21.47 12.40 15.17
N ASN A 641 -22.64 11.90 14.88
CA ASN A 641 -23.05 10.57 15.31
C ASN A 641 -22.76 9.54 14.20
N TRP A 642 -22.76 8.29 14.59
CA TRP A 642 -22.40 7.18 13.73
C TRP A 642 -23.30 5.95 13.95
N ILE A 643 -23.14 4.95 13.11
CA ILE A 643 -23.72 3.61 13.27
C ILE A 643 -22.71 2.58 12.71
N ASN A 644 -22.45 1.52 13.45
CA ASN A 644 -21.62 0.42 12.99
C ASN A 644 -22.46 -0.83 12.75
N LEU A 645 -22.29 -1.45 11.58
CA LEU A 645 -23.07 -2.59 11.13
C LEU A 645 -22.12 -3.77 10.79
N LYS A 646 -22.10 -4.82 11.63
CA LYS A 646 -21.52 -6.11 11.28
C LYS A 646 -22.58 -6.95 10.58
N LEU A 647 -22.40 -7.17 9.27
CA LEU A 647 -23.35 -7.96 8.48
C LEU A 647 -22.90 -9.43 8.44
N GLU A 648 -23.88 -10.33 8.42
CA GLU A 648 -23.65 -11.78 8.28
C GLU A 648 -24.61 -12.36 7.26
N GLY A 649 -24.06 -12.93 6.18
CA GLY A 649 -24.83 -13.65 5.17
C GLY A 649 -25.24 -15.04 5.62
N THR A 650 -26.32 -15.56 5.04
CA THR A 650 -26.80 -16.93 5.22
C THR A 650 -26.99 -17.65 3.89
N THR A 651 -27.43 -16.94 2.86
CA THR A 651 -27.43 -17.32 1.45
C THR A 651 -26.30 -16.60 0.72
N THR A 652 -26.11 -15.34 1.02
CA THR A 652 -24.91 -14.58 0.66
C THR A 652 -23.73 -15.08 1.47
N ASN A 653 -22.49 -14.89 1.00
CA ASN A 653 -21.28 -15.26 1.73
C ASN A 653 -21.31 -14.69 3.16
N LYS A 654 -20.72 -15.41 4.10
CA LYS A 654 -20.87 -15.11 5.52
C LYS A 654 -20.27 -13.76 5.93
N ALA A 655 -19.17 -13.37 5.32
CA ALA A 655 -18.57 -12.05 5.52
C ALA A 655 -19.37 -10.90 4.89
N ALA A 656 -20.45 -11.22 4.18
CA ALA A 656 -21.33 -10.26 3.49
C ALA A 656 -20.63 -9.37 2.43
N VAL A 657 -19.47 -9.79 1.90
CA VAL A 657 -18.77 -9.07 0.83
C VAL A 657 -19.67 -8.92 -0.40
N GLY A 658 -19.75 -7.71 -0.95
CA GLY A 658 -20.64 -7.36 -2.06
C GLY A 658 -22.05 -6.92 -1.66
N VAL A 659 -22.37 -6.95 -0.36
CA VAL A 659 -23.65 -6.44 0.16
C VAL A 659 -23.64 -4.93 0.14
N ARG A 660 -24.75 -4.33 -0.32
CA ARG A 660 -24.96 -2.90 -0.31
C ARG A 660 -25.87 -2.45 0.82
N VAL A 661 -25.49 -1.40 1.53
CA VAL A 661 -26.22 -0.79 2.63
C VAL A 661 -26.56 0.65 2.28
N ALA A 662 -27.84 1.04 2.43
CA ALA A 662 -28.29 2.43 2.33
C ALA A 662 -28.86 2.88 3.68
N VAL A 663 -28.27 3.91 4.27
CA VAL A 663 -28.66 4.47 5.56
C VAL A 663 -29.28 5.84 5.35
N THR A 664 -30.59 5.94 5.64
CA THR A 664 -31.37 7.16 5.44
C THR A 664 -31.70 7.82 6.76
N PHE A 665 -31.44 9.10 6.87
CA PHE A 665 -31.68 9.90 8.08
C PHE A 665 -31.98 11.37 7.72
N THR A 666 -32.47 12.12 8.69
CA THR A 666 -32.69 13.56 8.56
C THR A 666 -31.63 14.33 9.35
N GLU A 667 -30.86 15.14 8.65
CA GLU A 667 -29.87 16.04 9.19
C GLU A 667 -30.23 17.49 8.89
N ASN A 668 -30.28 18.36 9.91
CA ASN A 668 -30.62 19.77 9.75
C ASN A 668 -31.97 20.01 8.97
N GLY A 669 -32.94 19.14 9.20
CA GLY A 669 -34.24 19.18 8.54
C GLY A 669 -34.23 18.73 7.06
N LYS A 670 -33.12 18.16 6.57
CA LYS A 670 -33.00 17.60 5.22
C LYS A 670 -32.77 16.10 5.30
N LYS A 671 -33.56 15.36 4.57
CA LYS A 671 -33.41 13.92 4.41
C LYS A 671 -32.26 13.64 3.45
N ARG A 672 -31.36 12.72 3.84
CA ARG A 672 -30.29 12.22 2.96
C ARG A 672 -30.06 10.74 3.17
N THR A 673 -29.42 10.10 2.23
CA THR A 673 -29.00 8.70 2.29
C THR A 673 -27.49 8.60 2.09
N VAL A 674 -26.86 7.73 2.86
CA VAL A 674 -25.46 7.34 2.73
C VAL A 674 -25.43 5.91 2.25
N TYR A 675 -24.55 5.62 1.30
CA TYR A 675 -24.40 4.29 0.73
C TYR A 675 -23.03 3.71 1.10
N ARG A 676 -23.00 2.40 1.42
CA ARG A 676 -21.77 1.62 1.65
C ARG A 676 -21.91 0.26 0.99
N ASP A 677 -20.82 -0.21 0.42
CA ASP A 677 -20.70 -1.57 -0.09
C ASP A 677 -19.71 -2.30 0.81
N VAL A 678 -20.06 -3.49 1.28
CA VAL A 678 -19.17 -4.32 2.12
C VAL A 678 -18.02 -4.81 1.27
N ASN A 679 -16.83 -4.32 1.54
CA ASN A 679 -15.57 -4.70 0.91
C ASN A 679 -14.41 -4.39 1.86
N SER A 680 -13.20 -4.76 1.49
CA SER A 680 -11.99 -4.50 2.28
C SER A 680 -11.42 -3.09 2.10
N GLY A 681 -12.06 -2.22 1.35
CA GLY A 681 -11.61 -0.84 1.12
C GLY A 681 -10.66 -0.67 -0.06
N GLY A 682 -9.56 0.05 0.15
CA GLY A 682 -8.67 0.56 -0.89
C GLY A 682 -7.70 -0.45 -1.51
N SER A 683 -6.48 0.02 -1.78
CA SER A 683 -5.38 -0.77 -2.35
C SER A 683 -4.19 -0.78 -1.41
N PHE A 684 -3.58 -1.95 -1.18
CA PHE A 684 -2.47 -2.15 -0.24
C PHE A 684 -2.84 -1.82 1.21
N GLY A 685 -3.93 -2.35 1.65
CA GLY A 685 -4.44 -2.26 2.99
C GLY A 685 -5.92 -2.59 3.00
N CYS A 686 -6.38 -3.29 4.03
CA CYS A 686 -7.76 -3.66 4.19
C CYS A 686 -8.34 -3.02 5.44
N SER A 687 -9.46 -2.35 5.27
CA SER A 687 -10.36 -1.94 6.35
C SER A 687 -11.32 -3.09 6.71
N PRO A 688 -11.94 -3.09 7.89
CA PRO A 688 -12.83 -4.17 8.32
C PRO A 688 -14.07 -4.30 7.42
N PHE A 689 -14.61 -5.51 7.34
CA PHE A 689 -15.88 -5.75 6.63
C PHE A 689 -17.09 -5.12 7.32
N ARG A 690 -17.00 -4.77 8.61
CA ARG A 690 -18.07 -4.02 9.26
C ARG A 690 -18.21 -2.63 8.63
N CYS A 691 -19.46 -2.19 8.39
CA CYS A 691 -19.73 -0.86 7.86
C CYS A 691 -19.73 0.16 8.98
N GLU A 692 -18.76 1.04 9.01
CA GLU A 692 -18.66 2.19 9.90
C GLU A 692 -19.19 3.42 9.16
N ILE A 693 -20.34 3.98 9.62
CA ILE A 693 -21.14 4.93 8.85
C ILE A 693 -21.45 6.16 9.68
N GLY A 694 -20.92 7.29 9.28
CA GLY A 694 -21.30 8.59 9.86
C GLY A 694 -22.72 9.01 9.46
N ILE A 695 -23.46 9.56 10.42
CA ILE A 695 -24.83 10.06 10.22
C ILE A 695 -24.96 11.54 10.57
N GLY A 696 -23.82 12.26 10.65
CA GLY A 696 -23.81 13.68 10.97
C GLY A 696 -24.47 13.97 12.34
N ASN A 697 -25.25 15.00 12.45
CA ASN A 697 -25.94 15.36 13.71
C ASN A 697 -27.24 14.57 13.96
N ALA A 698 -27.58 13.60 13.13
CA ALA A 698 -28.77 12.78 13.34
C ALA A 698 -28.51 11.77 14.49
N THR A 699 -29.46 11.66 15.42
CA THR A 699 -29.38 10.70 16.55
C THR A 699 -30.14 9.41 16.26
N THR A 700 -30.88 9.37 15.17
CA THR A 700 -31.72 8.24 14.76
C THR A 700 -31.65 8.09 13.25
N VAL A 701 -31.44 6.86 12.80
CA VAL A 701 -31.56 6.45 11.41
C VAL A 701 -33.03 6.11 11.14
N GLU A 702 -33.63 6.78 10.17
CA GLU A 702 -35.02 6.52 9.81
C GLU A 702 -35.21 5.17 9.14
N GLN A 703 -34.22 4.80 8.28
CA GLN A 703 -34.28 3.53 7.56
C GLN A 703 -32.86 3.05 7.21
N ILE A 704 -32.62 1.78 7.47
CA ILE A 704 -31.49 1.02 6.89
C ILE A 704 -32.08 0.07 5.87
N THR A 705 -31.60 0.12 4.64
CA THR A 705 -31.93 -0.83 3.59
C THR A 705 -30.69 -1.62 3.23
N VAL A 706 -30.77 -2.95 3.31
CA VAL A 706 -29.66 -3.86 2.96
C VAL A 706 -30.08 -4.67 1.75
N TYR A 707 -29.27 -4.66 0.72
CA TYR A 707 -29.43 -5.49 -0.46
C TYR A 707 -28.45 -6.66 -0.45
N TRP A 708 -28.94 -7.88 -0.47
CA TRP A 708 -28.19 -9.12 -0.44
C TRP A 708 -28.06 -9.69 -1.86
N PRO A 709 -26.85 -9.68 -2.47
CA PRO A 709 -26.70 -9.99 -3.90
C PRO A 709 -27.04 -11.44 -4.25
N ALA A 710 -26.58 -12.44 -3.48
CA ALA A 710 -26.82 -13.85 -3.79
C ALA A 710 -28.28 -14.24 -3.66
N SER A 711 -28.97 -13.81 -2.60
CA SER A 711 -30.41 -14.09 -2.41
C SER A 711 -31.30 -13.14 -3.17
N ARG A 712 -30.76 -12.02 -3.67
CA ARG A 712 -31.51 -10.90 -4.31
C ARG A 712 -32.63 -10.34 -3.44
N GLN A 713 -32.47 -10.42 -2.12
CA GLN A 713 -33.43 -9.91 -1.15
C GLN A 713 -33.04 -8.53 -0.65
N GLN A 714 -34.05 -7.76 -0.23
CA GLN A 714 -33.88 -6.55 0.54
C GLN A 714 -34.41 -6.74 1.95
N GLN A 715 -33.65 -6.27 2.94
CA GLN A 715 -34.10 -6.15 4.33
C GLN A 715 -34.17 -4.68 4.72
N ILE A 716 -35.22 -4.32 5.47
CA ILE A 716 -35.44 -2.95 5.89
C ILE A 716 -35.62 -2.92 7.40
N PHE A 717 -34.85 -2.02 8.04
CA PHE A 717 -34.97 -1.70 9.46
C PHE A 717 -35.28 -0.21 9.60
N THR A 718 -36.12 0.15 10.55
CA THR A 718 -36.56 1.53 10.73
C THR A 718 -36.39 1.99 12.17
N GLN A 719 -36.19 3.31 12.36
CA GLN A 719 -36.05 3.95 13.67
C GLN A 719 -34.91 3.34 14.51
N VAL A 720 -33.72 3.26 13.91
CA VAL A 720 -32.53 2.67 14.54
C VAL A 720 -31.75 3.77 15.26
N ALA A 721 -31.35 3.53 16.49
CA ALA A 721 -30.57 4.49 17.27
C ALA A 721 -29.16 4.67 16.71
N GLY A 722 -28.66 5.91 16.70
CA GLY A 722 -27.24 6.19 16.43
C GLY A 722 -26.31 5.83 17.58
N ASN A 723 -25.01 5.95 17.37
CA ASN A 723 -23.93 5.68 18.31
C ASN A 723 -24.01 4.27 18.91
N THR A 724 -24.22 3.29 18.03
CA THR A 724 -24.45 1.90 18.46
C THR A 724 -23.89 0.92 17.42
N PHE A 725 -23.32 -0.16 17.92
CA PHE A 725 -22.88 -1.32 17.14
C PHE A 725 -24.02 -2.31 16.99
N TYR A 726 -24.29 -2.71 15.76
CA TYR A 726 -25.34 -3.68 15.45
C TYR A 726 -24.80 -4.85 14.64
N LYS A 727 -25.32 -6.05 14.93
CA LYS A 727 -25.22 -7.21 14.06
C LYS A 727 -26.52 -7.34 13.27
N LEU A 728 -26.39 -7.53 11.96
CA LEU A 728 -27.47 -7.69 11.02
C LEU A 728 -27.24 -9.02 10.27
N VAL A 729 -28.17 -9.95 10.43
CA VAL A 729 -28.10 -11.27 9.79
C VAL A 729 -29.09 -11.35 8.65
N GLU A 730 -28.67 -11.88 7.50
CA GLU A 730 -29.53 -12.09 6.34
C GLU A 730 -30.77 -12.91 6.70
N GLY A 731 -31.97 -12.41 6.32
CA GLY A 731 -33.27 -13.06 6.58
C GLY A 731 -33.84 -12.81 7.98
N GLN A 732 -33.09 -12.23 8.93
CA GLN A 732 -33.62 -11.88 10.25
C GLN A 732 -34.31 -10.50 10.25
N THR A 733 -35.39 -10.37 11.01
CA THR A 733 -36.21 -9.14 11.04
C THR A 733 -35.81 -8.15 12.13
N ALA A 734 -34.87 -8.48 12.99
CA ALA A 734 -34.41 -7.63 14.09
C ALA A 734 -32.89 -7.44 14.04
N LEU A 735 -32.44 -6.20 14.33
CA LEU A 735 -31.04 -5.92 14.61
C LEU A 735 -30.67 -6.42 16.02
N GLN A 736 -29.48 -6.98 16.14
CA GLN A 736 -28.89 -7.34 17.44
C GLN A 736 -27.90 -6.25 17.85
N THR A 737 -28.10 -5.64 19.02
CA THR A 737 -27.10 -4.73 19.55
C THR A 737 -25.88 -5.51 20.03
N LEU A 738 -24.69 -5.13 19.57
CA LEU A 738 -23.42 -5.62 20.11
C LEU A 738 -23.00 -4.73 21.29
N GLN A 739 -22.39 -5.31 22.31
CA GLN A 739 -21.94 -4.59 23.53
C GLN A 739 -20.50 -4.16 23.36
#